data_962a75cc68e40265264d019940b9b4d9
#
_entry.id   962a75cc68e40265264d019940b9b4d9
#
_cell.length_a   1.000
_cell.length_b   1.000
_cell.length_c   1.000
_cell.angle_alpha   90.00
_cell.angle_beta   90.00
_cell.angle_gamma   90.00
#
_symmetry.space_group_name_H-M   'P 1'
#
loop_
_entity.id
_entity.type
_entity.pdbx_description
1 polymer ?
#
loop_
_entity_poly.entity_id
_entity_poly.type
_entity_poly.pdbx_seq_one_letter_code
_entity_poly.pdbx_strand_id
1 'polypeptide(L)'
;LSKRLKSKPYFFEFLAVIVNINNHARGDVLLLDWLEIITQMLEENSSKKVLMFCRFTNKLINQNVLRASKSAKWEVSNTKFHFTFEMYEPVIVFDQPFDLSCSSDHGSYTIFNTKGKYYFLSTEWKGDNGIINWQSYSFHEDSVFSSINKYKIDTRKTEIVADSSIFYNKYILPNAIVGKLINKIAKGKQRYSYPQFTSYAKNIELKDIFDNVDYRGGYKMRGKDFVADGGDYAEANIVFKRNGKEVFIANAKKFSINSDEIVSQEAGVKIFFDSDSIYHSNLQFKYIDSKRQLQLYRNVNGLSGAPMFNTYHNVTMDFELLQWNIDTEIITFGSLPGSAESRVEFESIAMYDSTLFLSMQGIDRIHPLLLINNYVKEKKEETFYVEDFARFAKFPLVQIQHLLMQLANNGFIFYDFVEERIIVMPKLFNYVNAASKVGDYDVISFNSNIKPGEYKTGDRFLVNAALNLTTKDLNIIGIDEILVSNNRGVYLFPKDGLVVIKKNRDFIFNGQIFAGNGRFNLFGREFYFHYDEFKVDLDNIDSLQLSVPVRSIDKDMYNNEFLTTVQTVIESVRGELRIDDPNNKSGSKKAIFSHFPVFESFEDSYAYYDKESIYDGIYDRDRFSFHLQPFSIDSLDSYTGEGLWFAGTFESAGIFPNFDDTLSLQKDYSLGFNRQTPSDGFSIYGGKARYYNNIHLSHEGLKGEGDLEYLNSKSNAKELFFFPDSTNFYTQSFIINEVSKGIE
;
A
#
# COMPACT_ATOMS: atom_id res chain seq x y z
N LEU A 1 -38.02 59.69 -45.14
CA LEU A 1 -37.38 58.60 -45.91
C LEU A 1 -36.60 59.17 -47.11
N SER A 2 -37.21 59.95 -48.04
CA SER A 2 -36.56 60.38 -49.28
C SER A 2 -35.33 61.29 -49.07
N LYS A 3 -35.25 62.08 -47.99
CA LYS A 3 -34.10 62.97 -47.72
C LYS A 3 -32.90 62.27 -47.09
N ARG A 4 -33.06 61.09 -46.37
CA ARG A 4 -31.99 60.36 -45.64
C ARG A 4 -31.49 59.15 -46.43
N LEU A 5 -32.25 58.55 -47.37
CA LEU A 5 -31.83 57.41 -48.21
C LEU A 5 -31.42 57.88 -49.64
N LYS A 6 -30.73 58.99 -49.79
CA LYS A 6 -30.39 59.62 -51.07
C LYS A 6 -29.44 58.86 -51.99
N SER A 7 -28.70 57.78 -51.50
CA SER A 7 -27.86 57.02 -52.41
C SER A 7 -28.60 55.83 -53.03
N LYS A 8 -28.38 55.59 -54.34
CA LYS A 8 -29.02 54.48 -55.08
C LYS A 8 -28.91 53.11 -54.39
N PRO A 9 -27.79 52.71 -53.81
CA PRO A 9 -27.69 51.41 -53.13
C PRO A 9 -28.65 51.25 -51.94
N TYR A 10 -28.85 52.27 -51.12
CA TYR A 10 -29.75 52.23 -49.96
C TYR A 10 -31.17 52.01 -50.30
N PHE A 11 -31.61 52.68 -51.41
CA PHE A 11 -33.01 52.66 -51.89
C PHE A 11 -33.33 51.26 -52.49
N PHE A 12 -32.42 50.66 -53.28
CA PHE A 12 -32.62 49.32 -53.83
C PHE A 12 -32.68 48.21 -52.74
N GLU A 13 -31.82 48.27 -51.75
CA GLU A 13 -31.88 47.32 -50.61
C GLU A 13 -33.21 47.46 -49.84
N PHE A 14 -33.70 48.70 -49.65
CA PHE A 14 -34.98 48.98 -49.01
C PHE A 14 -36.13 48.36 -49.78
N LEU A 15 -36.23 48.66 -51.14
CA LEU A 15 -37.24 48.09 -52.00
C LEU A 15 -37.19 46.57 -52.07
N ALA A 16 -36.02 45.99 -52.14
CA ALA A 16 -35.85 44.53 -52.12
C ALA A 16 -36.43 43.89 -50.85
N VAL A 17 -36.29 44.52 -49.69
CA VAL A 17 -36.90 44.03 -48.44
C VAL A 17 -38.44 44.10 -48.53
N ILE A 18 -39.01 45.21 -49.04
CA ILE A 18 -40.49 45.36 -49.21
C ILE A 18 -41.04 44.23 -50.08
N VAL A 19 -40.38 43.92 -51.20
CA VAL A 19 -40.81 42.87 -52.11
C VAL A 19 -40.72 41.50 -51.40
N ASN A 20 -39.64 41.24 -50.70
CA ASN A 20 -39.45 39.96 -49.99
C ASN A 20 -40.42 39.77 -48.81
N ILE A 21 -40.72 40.85 -48.06
CA ILE A 21 -41.74 40.81 -47.00
C ILE A 21 -43.11 40.54 -47.57
N ASN A 22 -43.50 41.27 -48.69
CA ASN A 22 -44.79 41.12 -49.31
C ASN A 22 -45.02 39.68 -49.85
N ASN A 23 -43.97 39.00 -50.27
CA ASN A 23 -44.02 37.59 -50.69
C ASN A 23 -44.03 36.59 -49.52
N HIS A 24 -43.90 37.06 -48.30
CA HIS A 24 -43.95 36.24 -47.10
C HIS A 24 -45.39 35.93 -46.69
N ALA A 25 -45.63 34.78 -46.09
CA ALA A 25 -46.98 34.30 -45.73
C ALA A 25 -47.78 35.22 -44.77
N ARG A 26 -47.13 36.18 -44.10
CA ARG A 26 -47.74 37.19 -43.22
C ARG A 26 -47.33 38.64 -43.64
N GLY A 27 -47.20 38.86 -44.97
CA GLY A 27 -46.55 40.02 -45.51
C GLY A 27 -47.14 41.37 -45.07
N ASP A 28 -48.47 41.48 -44.98
CA ASP A 28 -49.13 42.78 -44.65
C ASP A 28 -48.78 43.23 -43.20
N VAL A 29 -48.90 42.38 -42.22
CA VAL A 29 -48.62 42.73 -40.83
C VAL A 29 -47.11 42.94 -40.62
N LEU A 30 -46.30 42.05 -41.16
CA LEU A 30 -44.82 42.07 -41.01
C LEU A 30 -44.26 43.34 -41.69
N LEU A 31 -44.85 43.81 -42.78
CA LEU A 31 -44.43 45.03 -43.49
C LEU A 31 -44.71 46.28 -42.66
N LEU A 32 -45.88 46.38 -42.02
CA LEU A 32 -46.21 47.52 -41.16
C LEU A 32 -45.24 47.62 -39.96
N ASP A 33 -45.05 46.54 -39.26
CA ASP A 33 -44.10 46.48 -38.14
C ASP A 33 -42.67 46.87 -38.58
N TRP A 34 -42.23 46.35 -39.74
CA TRP A 34 -40.87 46.62 -40.25
C TRP A 34 -40.72 48.11 -40.67
N LEU A 35 -41.75 48.74 -41.32
CA LEU A 35 -41.74 50.17 -41.69
C LEU A 35 -41.71 51.06 -40.45
N GLU A 36 -42.42 50.70 -39.40
CA GLU A 36 -42.34 51.38 -38.10
C GLU A 36 -40.95 51.38 -37.52
N ILE A 37 -40.29 50.18 -37.47
CA ILE A 37 -38.91 50.05 -37.04
C ILE A 37 -37.95 50.90 -37.86
N ILE A 38 -38.08 50.89 -39.20
CA ILE A 38 -37.22 51.70 -40.06
C ILE A 38 -37.41 53.21 -39.74
N THR A 39 -38.64 53.63 -39.46
CA THR A 39 -38.91 55.00 -39.09
C THR A 39 -38.22 55.42 -37.80
N GLN A 40 -38.35 54.60 -36.77
CA GLN A 40 -37.69 54.82 -35.48
C GLN A 40 -36.14 54.77 -35.61
N MET A 41 -35.58 53.81 -36.37
CA MET A 41 -34.14 53.77 -36.65
C MET A 41 -33.63 55.02 -37.40
N LEU A 42 -34.41 55.61 -38.26
CA LEU A 42 -34.01 56.82 -38.97
C LEU A 42 -34.04 58.07 -38.06
N GLU A 43 -34.81 58.04 -37.00
CA GLU A 43 -34.82 59.09 -35.99
C GLU A 43 -33.63 59.00 -35.05
N GLU A 44 -33.33 57.82 -34.58
CA GLU A 44 -32.33 57.57 -33.53
C GLU A 44 -30.98 57.07 -34.05
N ASN A 45 -30.91 56.42 -35.21
CA ASN A 45 -29.73 55.79 -35.73
C ASN A 45 -29.21 56.35 -37.03
N SER A 46 -27.94 56.00 -37.39
CA SER A 46 -27.39 56.43 -38.68
C SER A 46 -27.99 55.66 -39.88
N SER A 47 -28.03 56.25 -41.05
CA SER A 47 -28.45 55.60 -42.29
C SER A 47 -27.67 54.32 -42.60
N LYS A 48 -26.42 54.21 -42.13
CA LYS A 48 -25.59 52.99 -42.27
C LYS A 48 -26.18 51.80 -41.46
N LYS A 49 -26.68 52.03 -40.26
CA LYS A 49 -27.33 50.99 -39.43
C LYS A 49 -28.65 50.52 -40.08
N VAL A 50 -29.41 51.44 -40.64
CA VAL A 50 -30.65 51.12 -41.42
C VAL A 50 -30.34 50.21 -42.60
N LEU A 51 -29.28 50.49 -43.37
CA LEU A 51 -28.86 49.62 -44.48
C LEU A 51 -28.45 48.24 -44.00
N MET A 52 -27.72 48.20 -42.89
CA MET A 52 -27.35 46.90 -42.28
C MET A 52 -28.59 46.11 -41.84
N PHE A 53 -29.61 46.77 -41.32
CA PHE A 53 -30.87 46.12 -40.94
C PHE A 53 -31.66 45.65 -42.17
N CYS A 54 -31.74 46.43 -43.27
CA CYS A 54 -32.34 46.01 -44.54
C CYS A 54 -31.65 44.69 -45.04
N ARG A 55 -30.32 44.63 -45.08
CA ARG A 55 -29.58 43.48 -45.53
C ARG A 55 -29.78 42.26 -44.58
N PHE A 56 -29.85 42.52 -43.29
CA PHE A 56 -30.18 41.49 -42.31
C PHE A 56 -31.57 40.91 -42.54
N THR A 57 -32.62 41.78 -42.72
CA THR A 57 -33.98 41.32 -42.95
C THR A 57 -34.12 40.51 -44.23
N ASN A 58 -33.43 40.91 -45.33
CA ASN A 58 -33.38 40.10 -46.56
C ASN A 58 -32.77 38.69 -46.33
N LYS A 59 -31.69 38.59 -45.55
CA LYS A 59 -31.11 37.33 -45.25
C LYS A 59 -31.97 36.45 -44.33
N LEU A 60 -32.62 37.07 -43.34
CA LEU A 60 -33.53 36.37 -42.45
C LEU A 60 -34.73 35.76 -43.22
N ILE A 61 -35.36 36.56 -44.10
CA ILE A 61 -36.52 36.07 -44.81
C ILE A 61 -36.19 35.05 -45.89
N ASN A 62 -35.12 35.26 -46.66
CA ASN A 62 -34.76 34.40 -47.79
C ASN A 62 -33.89 33.17 -47.39
N GLN A 63 -33.17 33.27 -46.34
CA GLN A 63 -32.16 32.26 -45.97
C GLN A 63 -32.30 31.73 -44.54
N ASN A 64 -33.26 32.24 -43.76
CA ASN A 64 -33.46 31.92 -42.35
C ASN A 64 -32.21 32.19 -41.45
N VAL A 65 -31.36 33.15 -41.85
CA VAL A 65 -30.12 33.47 -41.19
C VAL A 65 -30.26 34.67 -40.27
N LEU A 66 -30.10 34.48 -38.97
CA LEU A 66 -30.03 35.57 -37.99
C LEU A 66 -28.67 36.28 -38.06
N ARG A 67 -27.59 35.54 -38.22
CA ARG A 67 -26.25 36.10 -38.34
C ARG A 67 -25.33 35.16 -39.09
N ALA A 68 -24.46 35.68 -39.91
CA ALA A 68 -23.38 34.96 -40.54
C ALA A 68 -22.09 35.79 -40.50
N SER A 69 -21.01 35.13 -40.06
CA SER A 69 -19.64 35.64 -40.08
C SER A 69 -18.69 34.52 -40.54
N LYS A 70 -17.40 34.81 -40.65
CA LYS A 70 -16.39 33.77 -40.96
C LYS A 70 -16.28 32.68 -39.85
N SER A 71 -16.68 33.01 -38.62
CA SER A 71 -16.50 32.11 -37.46
C SER A 71 -17.77 31.46 -36.93
N ALA A 72 -18.95 32.04 -37.23
CA ALA A 72 -20.23 31.58 -36.74
C ALA A 72 -21.37 31.94 -37.69
N LYS A 73 -22.27 30.98 -37.91
CA LYS A 73 -23.53 31.16 -38.62
C LYS A 73 -24.68 30.69 -37.74
N TRP A 74 -25.66 31.56 -37.52
CA TRP A 74 -26.87 31.28 -36.74
C TRP A 74 -28.09 31.27 -37.65
N GLU A 75 -28.86 30.19 -37.59
CA GLU A 75 -30.01 29.94 -38.47
C GLU A 75 -31.24 29.54 -37.65
N VAL A 76 -32.42 29.94 -38.12
CA VAL A 76 -33.72 29.62 -37.54
C VAL A 76 -34.48 28.61 -38.42
N SER A 77 -35.20 27.67 -37.80
CA SER A 77 -35.97 26.66 -38.55
C SER A 77 -37.30 27.14 -39.12
N ASN A 78 -37.78 28.29 -38.68
CA ASN A 78 -39.04 28.88 -39.21
C ASN A 78 -38.95 30.40 -39.35
N THR A 79 -39.92 30.99 -40.05
CA THR A 79 -40.03 32.43 -40.34
C THR A 79 -41.22 33.10 -39.63
N LYS A 80 -41.80 32.47 -38.60
CA LYS A 80 -42.88 33.03 -37.80
C LYS A 80 -42.35 34.00 -36.76
N PHE A 81 -42.08 35.19 -37.09
CA PHE A 81 -41.61 36.25 -36.23
C PHE A 81 -42.32 37.53 -36.47
N HIS A 82 -42.18 38.52 -35.59
CA HIS A 82 -42.58 39.91 -35.81
C HIS A 82 -41.48 40.87 -35.38
N PHE A 83 -41.54 42.10 -35.79
CA PHE A 83 -40.56 43.11 -35.43
C PHE A 83 -41.09 44.00 -34.31
N THR A 84 -40.20 44.40 -33.41
CA THR A 84 -40.47 45.44 -32.37
C THR A 84 -39.22 46.28 -32.15
N PHE A 85 -39.38 47.41 -31.48
CA PHE A 85 -38.28 48.29 -31.16
C PHE A 85 -38.16 48.41 -29.65
N GLU A 86 -37.05 47.94 -29.12
CA GLU A 86 -36.81 47.95 -27.67
C GLU A 86 -35.37 48.41 -27.39
N MET A 87 -35.16 49.14 -26.29
CA MET A 87 -33.85 49.61 -25.88
C MET A 87 -33.03 50.31 -26.96
N TYR A 88 -33.71 51.12 -27.76
CA TYR A 88 -33.16 51.93 -28.91
C TYR A 88 -32.58 51.07 -30.05
N GLU A 89 -33.04 49.82 -30.19
CA GLU A 89 -32.62 48.93 -31.29
C GLU A 89 -33.80 48.09 -31.85
N PRO A 90 -33.70 47.66 -33.13
CA PRO A 90 -34.61 46.67 -33.69
C PRO A 90 -34.49 45.31 -32.99
N VAL A 91 -35.62 44.72 -32.67
CA VAL A 91 -35.74 43.40 -32.05
C VAL A 91 -36.62 42.50 -32.88
N ILE A 92 -36.21 41.31 -33.16
CA ILE A 92 -36.96 40.26 -33.82
C ILE A 92 -37.50 39.31 -32.76
N VAL A 93 -38.81 39.17 -32.68
CA VAL A 93 -39.49 38.36 -31.65
C VAL A 93 -40.04 37.10 -32.27
N PHE A 94 -39.66 35.96 -31.68
CA PHE A 94 -40.15 34.63 -32.04
C PHE A 94 -41.00 34.09 -30.89
N ASP A 95 -42.32 34.20 -31.03
CA ASP A 95 -43.29 33.75 -30.01
C ASP A 95 -43.61 32.26 -30.07
N GLN A 96 -43.42 31.65 -31.24
CA GLN A 96 -43.65 30.24 -31.44
C GLN A 96 -42.33 29.48 -31.32
N PRO A 97 -42.35 28.26 -30.74
CA PRO A 97 -41.17 27.45 -30.67
C PRO A 97 -40.58 27.13 -32.04
N PHE A 98 -39.26 27.17 -32.13
CA PHE A 98 -38.47 26.83 -33.31
C PHE A 98 -37.10 26.30 -32.91
N ASP A 99 -36.33 25.82 -33.89
CA ASP A 99 -34.98 25.32 -33.66
C ASP A 99 -33.95 26.36 -34.09
N LEU A 100 -33.05 26.73 -33.17
CA LEU A 100 -31.97 27.69 -33.42
C LEU A 100 -30.67 26.94 -33.59
N SER A 101 -30.10 26.92 -34.79
CA SER A 101 -28.89 26.20 -35.14
C SER A 101 -27.68 27.13 -35.23
N CYS A 102 -26.57 26.69 -34.69
CA CYS A 102 -25.25 27.30 -34.83
C CYS A 102 -24.33 26.40 -35.64
N SER A 103 -23.65 26.95 -36.64
CA SER A 103 -22.69 26.23 -37.47
C SER A 103 -21.41 27.03 -37.70
N SER A 104 -20.33 26.31 -37.96
CA SER A 104 -19.02 26.83 -38.40
C SER A 104 -18.28 25.76 -39.19
N ASP A 105 -17.07 26.05 -39.69
CA ASP A 105 -16.20 25.08 -40.38
C ASP A 105 -15.79 23.87 -39.49
N HIS A 106 -16.05 23.94 -38.19
CA HIS A 106 -15.61 22.93 -37.21
C HIS A 106 -16.75 22.08 -36.66
N GLY A 107 -18.00 22.32 -37.08
CA GLY A 107 -19.15 21.55 -36.65
C GLY A 107 -20.41 22.41 -36.50
N SER A 108 -21.47 21.81 -35.96
CA SER A 108 -22.74 22.46 -35.69
C SER A 108 -23.41 21.90 -34.46
N TYR A 109 -24.34 22.66 -33.87
CA TYR A 109 -25.28 22.18 -32.86
C TYR A 109 -26.59 22.95 -32.95
N THR A 110 -27.66 22.40 -32.39
CA THR A 110 -29.00 22.99 -32.43
C THR A 110 -29.57 23.12 -31.02
N ILE A 111 -30.23 24.25 -30.76
CA ILE A 111 -31.07 24.45 -29.58
C ILE A 111 -32.50 24.20 -30.06
N PHE A 112 -33.09 23.09 -29.65
CA PHE A 112 -34.39 22.66 -30.07
C PHE A 112 -35.49 23.36 -29.26
N ASN A 113 -36.65 23.60 -29.92
CA ASN A 113 -37.87 24.04 -29.30
C ASN A 113 -37.70 25.34 -28.46
N THR A 114 -36.92 26.29 -28.98
CA THR A 114 -36.70 27.60 -28.32
C THR A 114 -37.59 28.70 -28.87
N LYS A 115 -37.83 29.73 -28.08
CA LYS A 115 -38.44 31.00 -28.46
C LYS A 115 -37.67 32.14 -27.82
N GLY A 116 -37.91 33.39 -28.27
CA GLY A 116 -37.16 34.51 -27.68
C GLY A 116 -37.03 35.73 -28.58
N LYS A 117 -36.08 36.57 -28.26
CA LYS A 117 -35.83 37.86 -28.89
C LYS A 117 -34.40 38.00 -29.40
N TYR A 118 -34.26 38.44 -30.64
CA TYR A 118 -32.94 38.78 -31.20
C TYR A 118 -32.80 40.29 -31.30
N TYR A 119 -31.81 40.81 -30.58
CA TYR A 119 -31.45 42.24 -30.58
C TYR A 119 -30.39 42.47 -31.67
N PHE A 120 -30.82 43.22 -32.71
CA PHE A 120 -30.03 43.31 -33.94
C PHE A 120 -28.73 44.08 -33.79
N LEU A 121 -28.71 45.27 -33.12
CA LEU A 121 -27.50 46.07 -32.98
C LEU A 121 -26.51 45.49 -31.97
N SER A 122 -27.00 44.99 -30.86
CA SER A 122 -26.19 44.34 -29.82
C SER A 122 -25.77 42.94 -30.24
N THR A 123 -26.43 42.33 -31.24
CA THR A 123 -26.18 40.96 -31.72
C THR A 123 -26.40 39.91 -30.63
N GLU A 124 -27.32 40.20 -29.73
CA GLU A 124 -27.68 39.35 -28.61
C GLU A 124 -28.98 38.57 -28.88
N TRP A 125 -28.97 37.26 -28.63
CA TRP A 125 -30.15 36.44 -28.53
C TRP A 125 -30.53 36.27 -27.07
N LYS A 126 -31.76 36.57 -26.68
CA LYS A 126 -32.36 36.26 -25.38
C LYS A 126 -33.41 35.19 -25.58
N GLY A 127 -33.04 33.96 -25.25
CA GLY A 127 -33.89 32.77 -25.37
C GLY A 127 -34.76 32.57 -24.14
N ASP A 128 -35.96 32.04 -24.39
CA ASP A 128 -36.88 31.53 -23.38
C ASP A 128 -37.26 30.10 -23.79
N ASN A 129 -36.96 29.14 -22.91
CA ASN A 129 -36.96 27.71 -23.16
C ASN A 129 -35.98 27.25 -24.26
N GLY A 130 -35.63 26.01 -24.24
CA GLY A 130 -34.81 25.36 -25.25
C GLY A 130 -34.28 24.01 -24.73
N ILE A 131 -33.94 23.13 -25.65
CA ILE A 131 -33.39 21.81 -25.36
C ILE A 131 -32.07 21.63 -26.11
N ILE A 132 -31.06 21.23 -25.41
CA ILE A 132 -29.79 20.75 -25.99
C ILE A 132 -29.65 19.28 -25.66
N ASN A 133 -29.52 18.43 -26.67
CA ASN A 133 -29.36 16.98 -26.51
C ASN A 133 -27.93 16.52 -26.82
N TRP A 134 -27.67 15.24 -26.56
CA TRP A 134 -26.37 14.59 -26.79
C TRP A 134 -26.38 13.59 -27.95
N GLN A 135 -27.28 13.82 -28.96
CA GLN A 135 -27.35 12.93 -30.15
C GLN A 135 -26.03 12.81 -30.90
N SER A 136 -25.19 13.84 -30.90
CA SER A 136 -23.86 13.82 -31.51
C SER A 136 -22.93 12.73 -30.92
N TYR A 137 -23.28 12.18 -29.79
CA TYR A 137 -22.56 11.08 -29.11
C TYR A 137 -23.35 9.77 -29.08
N SER A 138 -24.32 9.60 -29.97
CA SER A 138 -25.18 8.43 -30.13
C SER A 138 -26.09 8.12 -28.93
N PHE A 139 -26.37 9.13 -28.07
CA PHE A 139 -27.43 9.00 -27.08
C PHE A 139 -28.79 9.29 -27.73
N HIS A 140 -29.82 8.59 -27.27
CA HIS A 140 -31.18 8.90 -27.74
C HIS A 140 -31.60 10.28 -27.27
N GLU A 141 -32.28 11.08 -28.14
CA GLU A 141 -32.63 12.46 -27.87
C GLU A 141 -33.42 12.69 -26.59
N ASP A 142 -34.30 11.76 -26.23
CA ASP A 142 -35.14 11.82 -25.04
C ASP A 142 -34.48 11.20 -23.80
N SER A 143 -33.25 10.69 -23.90
CA SER A 143 -32.56 10.02 -22.81
C SER A 143 -31.50 10.88 -22.17
N VAL A 144 -30.73 11.63 -22.95
CA VAL A 144 -29.70 12.55 -22.44
C VAL A 144 -29.88 13.90 -23.06
N PHE A 145 -30.42 14.85 -22.28
CA PHE A 145 -30.65 16.21 -22.73
C PHE A 145 -30.66 17.20 -21.55
N SER A 146 -30.53 18.47 -21.88
CA SER A 146 -30.64 19.57 -20.93
C SER A 146 -31.73 20.53 -21.38
N SER A 147 -32.68 20.84 -20.50
CA SER A 147 -33.68 21.90 -20.69
C SER A 147 -33.15 23.19 -20.08
N ILE A 148 -33.20 24.25 -20.86
CA ILE A 148 -32.77 25.61 -20.47
C ILE A 148 -33.96 26.57 -20.51
N ASN A 149 -34.13 27.38 -19.46
CA ASN A 149 -35.27 28.28 -19.40
C ASN A 149 -34.92 29.68 -19.99
N LYS A 150 -34.19 30.47 -19.25
CA LYS A 150 -33.76 31.79 -19.71
C LYS A 150 -32.26 31.82 -19.94
N TYR A 151 -31.86 32.24 -21.14
CA TYR A 151 -30.43 32.27 -21.49
C TYR A 151 -30.14 33.40 -22.48
N LYS A 152 -28.86 33.73 -22.63
CA LYS A 152 -28.38 34.75 -23.56
C LYS A 152 -27.26 34.19 -24.41
N ILE A 153 -27.23 34.59 -25.68
CA ILE A 153 -26.17 34.24 -26.62
C ILE A 153 -25.65 35.52 -27.31
N ASP A 154 -24.37 35.74 -27.25
CA ASP A 154 -23.66 36.63 -28.15
C ASP A 154 -23.45 35.91 -29.49
N THR A 155 -24.29 36.24 -30.49
CA THR A 155 -24.27 35.54 -31.80
C THR A 155 -22.97 35.76 -32.62
N ARG A 156 -22.02 36.56 -32.11
CA ARG A 156 -20.67 36.68 -32.67
C ARG A 156 -19.83 35.46 -32.37
N LYS A 157 -20.24 34.70 -31.38
CA LYS A 157 -19.56 33.47 -30.89
C LYS A 157 -20.38 32.22 -31.24
N THR A 158 -19.73 31.07 -31.17
CA THR A 158 -20.38 29.75 -31.33
C THR A 158 -20.66 29.10 -29.97
N GLU A 159 -20.82 29.90 -28.92
CA GLU A 159 -20.94 29.45 -27.55
C GLU A 159 -22.27 29.85 -26.92
N ILE A 160 -22.87 28.93 -26.19
CA ILE A 160 -23.96 29.16 -25.25
C ILE A 160 -23.54 28.79 -23.84
N VAL A 161 -23.86 29.64 -22.88
CA VAL A 161 -23.76 29.41 -21.45
C VAL A 161 -25.12 29.61 -20.82
N ALA A 162 -25.65 28.57 -20.18
CA ALA A 162 -26.88 28.65 -19.41
C ALA A 162 -26.57 28.33 -17.96
N ASP A 163 -26.62 29.33 -17.08
CA ASP A 163 -26.29 29.17 -15.66
C ASP A 163 -27.40 28.44 -14.87
N SER A 164 -28.60 28.28 -15.44
CA SER A 164 -29.66 27.47 -14.85
C SER A 164 -30.26 26.57 -15.92
N SER A 165 -29.90 25.31 -15.87
CA SER A 165 -30.42 24.28 -16.76
C SER A 165 -30.79 23.03 -15.96
N ILE A 166 -31.83 22.31 -16.44
CA ILE A 166 -32.30 21.05 -15.86
C ILE A 166 -31.79 19.93 -16.75
N PHE A 167 -30.93 19.11 -16.24
CA PHE A 167 -30.27 18.01 -16.96
C PHE A 167 -30.93 16.69 -16.68
N TYR A 168 -31.12 15.89 -17.70
CA TYR A 168 -31.68 14.55 -17.68
C TYR A 168 -30.65 13.58 -18.27
N ASN A 169 -30.40 12.49 -17.56
CA ASN A 169 -29.69 11.32 -18.08
C ASN A 169 -30.36 10.05 -17.53
N LYS A 170 -31.29 9.50 -18.28
CA LYS A 170 -32.11 8.35 -17.86
C LYS A 170 -31.32 7.05 -17.68
N TYR A 171 -30.07 7.02 -18.14
CA TYR A 171 -29.18 5.86 -17.95
C TYR A 171 -28.52 5.82 -16.58
N ILE A 172 -28.29 6.98 -15.96
CA ILE A 172 -27.47 7.08 -14.75
C ILE A 172 -28.23 7.79 -13.62
N LEU A 173 -29.00 8.83 -13.94
CA LEU A 173 -29.66 9.69 -12.96
C LEU A 173 -31.09 9.23 -12.67
N PRO A 174 -31.44 8.92 -11.42
CA PRO A 174 -32.83 8.59 -11.06
C PRO A 174 -33.78 9.79 -11.19
N ASN A 175 -33.27 11.00 -11.02
CA ASN A 175 -34.01 12.25 -11.12
C ASN A 175 -33.22 13.29 -11.91
N ALA A 176 -33.92 14.26 -12.46
CA ALA A 176 -33.30 15.42 -13.11
C ALA A 176 -32.52 16.27 -12.11
N ILE A 177 -31.42 16.86 -12.55
CA ILE A 177 -30.53 17.66 -11.71
C ILE A 177 -30.36 19.06 -12.31
N VAL A 178 -30.19 20.05 -11.43
CA VAL A 178 -29.97 21.45 -11.82
C VAL A 178 -28.48 21.77 -11.86
N GLY A 179 -28.09 22.53 -12.90
CA GLY A 179 -26.70 22.92 -13.05
C GLY A 179 -26.44 23.93 -14.17
N LYS A 180 -25.17 24.09 -14.47
CA LYS A 180 -24.65 24.94 -15.52
C LYS A 180 -24.41 24.15 -16.81
N LEU A 181 -24.96 24.63 -17.92
CA LEU A 181 -24.73 24.09 -19.26
C LEU A 181 -23.81 25.01 -20.04
N ILE A 182 -22.81 24.44 -20.70
CA ILE A 182 -21.95 25.12 -21.67
C ILE A 182 -21.94 24.29 -22.96
N ASN A 183 -22.27 24.89 -24.08
CA ASN A 183 -22.07 24.26 -25.38
C ASN A 183 -21.38 25.22 -26.36
N LYS A 184 -20.42 24.72 -27.12
CA LYS A 184 -19.70 25.49 -28.14
C LYS A 184 -19.12 24.61 -29.23
N ILE A 185 -18.88 25.21 -30.38
CA ILE A 185 -18.11 24.56 -31.44
C ILE A 185 -16.62 24.83 -31.18
N ALA A 186 -15.89 23.80 -30.79
CA ALA A 186 -14.46 23.87 -30.47
C ALA A 186 -13.59 23.17 -31.53
N LYS A 187 -12.31 23.51 -31.61
CA LYS A 187 -11.34 22.97 -32.56
C LYS A 187 -10.62 21.74 -31.99
N GLY A 188 -10.15 20.85 -32.88
CA GLY A 188 -9.32 19.73 -32.52
C GLY A 188 -9.95 18.77 -31.50
N LYS A 189 -9.16 18.26 -30.56
CA LYS A 189 -9.64 17.31 -29.51
C LYS A 189 -10.66 17.91 -28.57
N GLN A 190 -10.69 19.26 -28.40
CA GLN A 190 -11.63 19.91 -27.50
C GLN A 190 -13.11 19.82 -27.99
N ARG A 191 -13.35 19.53 -29.27
CA ARG A 191 -14.72 19.36 -29.80
C ARG A 191 -15.48 18.23 -29.08
N TYR A 192 -14.76 17.19 -28.64
CA TYR A 192 -15.34 16.03 -27.96
C TYR A 192 -15.70 16.30 -26.49
N SER A 193 -15.42 17.48 -25.98
CA SER A 193 -15.76 17.90 -24.64
C SER A 193 -17.07 18.67 -24.50
N TYR A 194 -17.82 18.88 -25.57
CA TYR A 194 -19.06 19.63 -25.56
C TYR A 194 -20.21 18.83 -26.22
N PRO A 195 -21.45 18.96 -25.69
CA PRO A 195 -21.91 19.83 -24.61
C PRO A 195 -21.30 19.45 -23.25
N GLN A 196 -21.19 20.44 -22.34
CA GLN A 196 -20.79 20.22 -20.95
C GLN A 196 -21.92 20.60 -20.02
N PHE A 197 -22.21 19.72 -19.07
CA PHE A 197 -23.11 20.01 -17.96
C PHE A 197 -22.35 19.83 -16.63
N THR A 198 -22.59 20.71 -15.65
CA THR A 198 -22.02 20.62 -14.31
C THR A 198 -23.12 20.90 -13.29
N SER A 199 -23.38 19.94 -12.39
CA SER A 199 -24.37 20.08 -11.32
C SER A 199 -23.96 21.13 -10.29
N TYR A 200 -24.93 21.81 -9.70
CA TYR A 200 -24.71 22.62 -8.51
C TYR A 200 -24.66 21.79 -7.24
N ALA A 201 -25.50 20.75 -7.18
CA ALA A 201 -25.44 19.80 -6.07
C ALA A 201 -24.14 19.00 -6.12
N LYS A 202 -23.47 18.86 -4.97
CA LYS A 202 -22.20 18.12 -4.79
C LYS A 202 -22.36 16.88 -3.91
N ASN A 203 -23.59 16.47 -3.61
CA ASN A 203 -23.94 15.31 -2.79
C ASN A 203 -24.96 14.39 -3.48
N ILE A 204 -24.88 14.29 -4.80
CA ILE A 204 -25.74 13.40 -5.60
C ILE A 204 -25.32 11.97 -5.30
N GLU A 205 -26.26 11.12 -4.91
CA GLU A 205 -26.06 9.69 -4.68
C GLU A 205 -26.55 8.89 -5.88
N LEU A 206 -25.65 8.09 -6.45
CA LEU A 206 -25.93 7.15 -7.52
C LEU A 206 -25.57 5.75 -7.02
N LYS A 207 -26.56 4.88 -7.00
CA LYS A 207 -26.34 3.47 -6.65
C LYS A 207 -26.05 2.67 -7.88
N ASP A 208 -25.17 1.68 -7.72
CA ASP A 208 -24.87 0.70 -8.75
C ASP A 208 -24.48 1.35 -10.09
N ILE A 209 -23.56 2.34 -10.07
CA ILE A 209 -22.97 2.91 -11.30
C ILE A 209 -22.21 1.84 -12.10
N PHE A 210 -21.66 0.83 -11.39
CA PHE A 210 -21.32 -0.52 -11.82
C PHE A 210 -21.87 -1.48 -10.77
N ASP A 211 -21.86 -2.76 -11.03
CA ASP A 211 -22.38 -3.76 -10.10
C ASP A 211 -21.69 -3.65 -8.72
N ASN A 212 -22.48 -3.39 -7.66
CA ASN A 212 -22.03 -3.16 -6.30
C ASN A 212 -21.04 -1.98 -6.13
N VAL A 213 -21.10 -0.97 -7.00
CA VAL A 213 -20.29 0.25 -6.92
C VAL A 213 -21.20 1.46 -6.85
N ASP A 214 -21.18 2.15 -5.72
CA ASP A 214 -21.95 3.36 -5.49
C ASP A 214 -21.06 4.61 -5.68
N TYR A 215 -21.71 5.70 -6.06
CA TYR A 215 -21.09 7.01 -6.19
C TYR A 215 -21.81 8.05 -5.35
N ARG A 216 -21.05 8.96 -4.74
CA ARG A 216 -21.57 10.16 -4.10
C ARG A 216 -20.68 11.36 -4.42
N GLY A 217 -21.30 12.44 -4.95
CA GLY A 217 -20.55 13.65 -5.33
C GLY A 217 -21.33 14.56 -6.27
N GLY A 218 -20.63 15.48 -6.93
CA GLY A 218 -21.19 16.29 -7.99
C GLY A 218 -21.20 15.54 -9.34
N TYR A 219 -22.08 15.94 -10.22
CA TYR A 219 -22.21 15.33 -11.55
C TYR A 219 -21.73 16.31 -12.63
N LYS A 220 -20.82 15.87 -13.48
CA LYS A 220 -20.37 16.61 -14.64
C LYS A 220 -20.33 15.71 -15.86
N MET A 221 -20.95 16.13 -16.94
CA MET A 221 -20.88 15.43 -18.23
C MET A 221 -20.11 16.27 -19.23
N ARG A 222 -19.11 15.70 -19.88
CA ARG A 222 -18.27 16.34 -20.90
C ARG A 222 -18.29 15.51 -22.17
N GLY A 223 -19.05 15.95 -23.19
CA GLY A 223 -19.30 15.10 -24.32
C GLY A 223 -20.00 13.82 -23.88
N LYS A 224 -19.40 12.66 -24.14
CA LYS A 224 -19.93 11.36 -23.71
C LYS A 224 -19.48 10.92 -22.31
N ASP A 225 -18.49 11.58 -21.73
CA ASP A 225 -17.83 11.13 -20.51
C ASP A 225 -18.51 11.69 -19.28
N PHE A 226 -18.86 10.82 -18.34
CA PHE A 226 -19.25 11.20 -17.00
C PHE A 226 -17.99 11.48 -16.18
N VAL A 227 -17.95 12.64 -15.56
CA VAL A 227 -16.87 13.04 -14.64
C VAL A 227 -17.49 13.29 -13.29
N ALA A 228 -17.12 12.49 -12.34
CA ALA A 228 -17.43 12.72 -10.93
C ALA A 228 -16.63 13.91 -10.43
N ASP A 229 -17.29 14.89 -9.84
CA ASP A 229 -16.68 16.18 -9.48
C ASP A 229 -17.10 16.56 -8.05
N GLY A 230 -16.17 16.48 -7.12
CA GLY A 230 -16.41 16.89 -5.73
C GLY A 230 -16.63 18.40 -5.59
N GLY A 231 -15.94 19.20 -6.40
CA GLY A 231 -15.89 20.65 -6.32
C GLY A 231 -14.61 21.14 -5.66
N ASP A 232 -14.58 22.44 -5.30
CA ASP A 232 -13.37 23.06 -4.76
C ASP A 232 -13.10 22.66 -3.28
N TYR A 233 -14.18 22.35 -2.52
CA TYR A 233 -14.14 22.14 -1.07
C TYR A 233 -14.72 20.79 -0.62
N ALA A 234 -15.00 19.86 -1.51
CA ALA A 234 -15.53 18.54 -1.20
C ALA A 234 -14.99 17.50 -2.16
N GLU A 235 -14.89 16.26 -1.71
CA GLU A 235 -14.48 15.13 -2.52
C GLU A 235 -15.68 14.35 -3.04
N ALA A 236 -15.53 13.76 -4.21
CA ALA A 236 -16.40 12.71 -4.69
C ALA A 236 -15.95 11.37 -4.11
N ASN A 237 -16.91 10.51 -3.78
CA ASN A 237 -16.66 9.21 -3.16
C ASN A 237 -17.15 8.09 -4.09
N ILE A 238 -16.33 7.07 -4.24
CA ILE A 238 -16.69 5.79 -4.87
C ILE A 238 -16.63 4.72 -3.79
N VAL A 239 -17.73 4.00 -3.59
CA VAL A 239 -17.86 2.97 -2.56
C VAL A 239 -18.09 1.62 -3.22
N PHE A 240 -17.23 0.67 -2.94
CA PHE A 240 -17.35 -0.72 -3.40
C PHE A 240 -17.90 -1.60 -2.30
N LYS A 241 -18.87 -2.42 -2.66
CA LYS A 241 -19.56 -3.33 -1.73
C LYS A 241 -19.30 -4.78 -2.10
N ARG A 242 -19.29 -5.62 -1.10
CA ARG A 242 -19.26 -7.07 -1.24
C ARG A 242 -20.21 -7.68 -0.21
N ASN A 243 -21.18 -8.51 -0.68
CA ASN A 243 -22.23 -9.05 0.19
C ASN A 243 -22.97 -7.97 1.00
N GLY A 244 -23.22 -6.81 0.38
CA GLY A 244 -23.90 -5.68 1.01
C GLY A 244 -23.08 -4.87 2.04
N LYS A 245 -21.82 -5.24 2.29
CA LYS A 245 -20.90 -4.50 3.16
C LYS A 245 -19.91 -3.69 2.33
N GLU A 246 -19.58 -2.50 2.82
CA GLU A 246 -18.52 -1.67 2.25
C GLU A 246 -17.16 -2.33 2.50
N VAL A 247 -16.41 -2.57 1.42
CA VAL A 247 -15.08 -3.20 1.48
C VAL A 247 -13.97 -2.24 1.04
N PHE A 248 -14.32 -1.22 0.26
CA PHE A 248 -13.36 -0.25 -0.25
C PHE A 248 -14.03 1.10 -0.52
N ILE A 249 -13.34 2.18 -0.17
CA ILE A 249 -13.74 3.56 -0.49
C ILE A 249 -12.57 4.27 -1.16
N ALA A 250 -12.87 5.00 -2.24
CA ALA A 250 -11.96 5.96 -2.85
C ALA A 250 -12.57 7.36 -2.81
N ASN A 251 -11.78 8.34 -2.40
CA ASN A 251 -12.15 9.76 -2.33
C ASN A 251 -11.23 10.57 -3.24
N ALA A 252 -11.78 11.42 -4.09
CA ALA A 252 -10.98 12.29 -4.95
C ALA A 252 -11.74 13.57 -5.32
N LYS A 253 -10.99 14.63 -5.65
CA LYS A 253 -11.59 15.82 -6.28
C LYS A 253 -12.28 15.47 -7.58
N LYS A 254 -11.76 14.46 -8.29
CA LYS A 254 -12.27 14.10 -9.61
C LYS A 254 -12.02 12.64 -9.96
N PHE A 255 -13.08 11.96 -10.40
CA PHE A 255 -12.97 10.70 -11.11
C PHE A 255 -13.44 10.85 -12.57
N SER A 256 -12.75 10.20 -13.48
CA SER A 256 -13.20 10.01 -14.86
C SER A 256 -13.86 8.64 -14.96
N ILE A 257 -15.13 8.60 -15.31
CA ILE A 257 -15.94 7.38 -15.38
C ILE A 257 -16.40 7.19 -16.83
N ASN A 258 -16.05 6.07 -17.40
CA ASN A 258 -16.55 5.65 -18.71
C ASN A 258 -17.33 4.32 -18.57
N SER A 259 -17.61 3.64 -19.67
CA SER A 259 -18.43 2.41 -19.67
C SER A 259 -17.79 1.19 -19.01
N ASP A 260 -16.49 1.20 -18.75
CA ASP A 260 -15.73 0.06 -18.20
C ASP A 260 -14.68 0.43 -17.15
N GLU A 261 -14.41 1.73 -16.99
CA GLU A 261 -13.33 2.17 -16.12
C GLU A 261 -13.71 3.35 -15.24
N ILE A 262 -13.17 3.36 -14.03
CA ILE A 262 -13.10 4.54 -13.16
C ILE A 262 -11.62 4.86 -12.93
N VAL A 263 -11.20 6.09 -13.18
CA VAL A 263 -9.80 6.52 -13.02
C VAL A 263 -9.74 7.84 -12.26
N SER A 264 -8.80 7.93 -11.31
CA SER A 264 -8.35 9.19 -10.71
C SER A 264 -6.83 9.23 -10.67
N GLN A 265 -6.25 10.42 -10.88
CA GLN A 265 -4.79 10.60 -10.75
C GLN A 265 -4.37 10.75 -9.28
N GLU A 266 -5.31 11.22 -8.45
CA GLU A 266 -5.11 11.50 -7.04
C GLU A 266 -6.36 11.07 -6.29
N ALA A 267 -6.27 10.00 -5.51
CA ALA A 267 -7.37 9.51 -4.68
C ALA A 267 -6.87 9.07 -3.31
N GLY A 268 -7.53 9.51 -2.27
CA GLY A 268 -7.47 8.88 -0.97
C GLY A 268 -8.20 7.56 -1.03
N VAL A 269 -7.64 6.51 -0.43
CA VAL A 269 -8.19 5.17 -0.50
C VAL A 269 -8.22 4.50 0.87
N LYS A 270 -9.24 3.69 1.10
CA LYS A 270 -9.38 2.89 2.32
C LYS A 270 -10.00 1.53 2.01
N ILE A 271 -9.29 0.47 2.37
CA ILE A 271 -9.75 -0.93 2.32
C ILE A 271 -10.16 -1.32 3.73
N PHE A 272 -11.34 -1.89 3.92
CA PHE A 272 -11.85 -2.29 5.21
C PHE A 272 -11.78 -3.80 5.41
N PHE A 273 -11.39 -4.21 6.60
CA PHE A 273 -11.54 -5.59 7.07
C PHE A 273 -11.80 -5.59 8.59
N ASP A 274 -13.02 -5.89 8.94
CA ASP A 274 -13.59 -5.79 10.28
C ASP A 274 -13.47 -4.36 10.89
N SER A 275 -12.79 -4.22 12.04
CA SER A 275 -12.52 -2.93 12.69
C SER A 275 -11.28 -2.23 12.16
N ASP A 276 -10.49 -2.92 11.34
CA ASP A 276 -9.20 -2.46 10.84
C ASP A 276 -9.28 -2.00 9.39
N SER A 277 -8.22 -1.38 8.91
CA SER A 277 -8.17 -0.89 7.54
C SER A 277 -6.74 -0.73 7.01
N ILE A 278 -6.64 -0.74 5.69
CA ILE A 278 -5.47 -0.27 4.96
C ILE A 278 -5.84 1.02 4.25
N TYR A 279 -5.08 2.08 4.42
CA TYR A 279 -5.43 3.38 3.86
C TYR A 279 -4.21 4.20 3.41
N HIS A 280 -4.47 5.09 2.45
CA HIS A 280 -3.50 6.05 1.91
C HIS A 280 -4.18 7.33 1.48
N SER A 281 -3.52 8.49 1.63
CA SER A 281 -4.10 9.80 1.34
C SER A 281 -4.19 10.14 -0.14
N ASN A 282 -3.27 9.62 -0.97
CA ASN A 282 -3.17 10.04 -2.38
C ASN A 282 -2.47 9.00 -3.24
N LEU A 283 -3.24 8.21 -3.99
CA LEU A 283 -2.75 7.24 -4.96
C LEU A 283 -3.38 7.47 -6.33
N GLN A 284 -2.74 7.03 -7.38
CA GLN A 284 -3.39 6.87 -8.66
C GLN A 284 -4.31 5.65 -8.59
N PHE A 285 -5.59 5.88 -8.82
CA PHE A 285 -6.65 4.90 -8.74
C PHE A 285 -7.14 4.50 -10.12
N LYS A 286 -7.27 3.22 -10.36
CA LYS A 286 -7.91 2.65 -11.55
C LYS A 286 -8.76 1.43 -11.16
N TYR A 287 -10.01 1.42 -11.60
CA TYR A 287 -10.90 0.27 -11.54
C TYR A 287 -11.36 -0.11 -12.95
N ILE A 288 -11.37 -1.41 -13.26
CA ILE A 288 -11.80 -1.96 -14.54
C ILE A 288 -12.97 -2.91 -14.25
N ASP A 289 -14.17 -2.52 -14.67
CA ASP A 289 -15.40 -3.24 -14.34
C ASP A 289 -15.50 -4.63 -14.98
N SER A 290 -15.18 -4.76 -16.25
CA SER A 290 -15.17 -6.05 -16.97
C SER A 290 -14.25 -7.11 -16.34
N LYS A 291 -13.27 -6.70 -15.54
CA LYS A 291 -12.34 -7.57 -14.81
C LYS A 291 -12.60 -7.58 -13.31
N ARG A 292 -13.48 -6.74 -12.82
CA ARG A 292 -13.70 -6.49 -11.39
C ARG A 292 -12.40 -6.16 -10.66
N GLN A 293 -11.46 -5.51 -11.36
CA GLN A 293 -10.08 -5.31 -10.92
C GLN A 293 -9.81 -3.88 -10.48
N LEU A 294 -9.40 -3.75 -9.23
CA LEU A 294 -8.85 -2.53 -8.64
C LEU A 294 -7.33 -2.53 -8.78
N GLN A 295 -6.77 -1.40 -9.18
CA GLN A 295 -5.34 -1.14 -9.29
C GLN A 295 -5.03 0.19 -8.63
N LEU A 296 -4.13 0.18 -7.65
CA LEU A 296 -3.65 1.37 -6.97
C LEU A 296 -2.15 1.51 -7.25
N TYR A 297 -1.79 2.63 -7.85
CA TYR A 297 -0.40 2.91 -8.21
C TYR A 297 0.16 3.99 -7.28
N ARG A 298 1.31 3.68 -6.68
CA ARG A 298 2.08 4.63 -5.87
C ARG A 298 3.16 5.26 -6.75
N ASN A 299 3.30 6.57 -6.65
CA ASN A 299 4.36 7.31 -7.34
C ASN A 299 5.33 7.86 -6.29
N VAL A 300 6.63 7.78 -6.55
CA VAL A 300 7.68 8.26 -5.63
C VAL A 300 7.62 9.76 -5.39
N ASN A 301 6.90 10.50 -6.23
CA ASN A 301 6.83 11.96 -6.17
C ASN A 301 5.57 12.47 -5.48
N GLY A 302 5.71 13.52 -4.67
CA GLY A 302 4.62 14.19 -3.97
C GLY A 302 3.99 13.33 -2.87
N LEU A 303 2.73 13.55 -2.54
CA LEU A 303 2.01 12.81 -1.49
C LEU A 303 1.79 11.33 -1.82
N SER A 304 1.85 10.95 -3.09
CA SER A 304 1.81 9.55 -3.52
C SER A 304 3.02 8.74 -3.05
N GLY A 305 4.11 9.40 -2.65
CA GLY A 305 5.32 8.77 -2.11
C GLY A 305 5.18 8.28 -0.67
N ALA A 306 4.13 8.69 0.05
CA ALA A 306 3.88 8.20 1.41
C ALA A 306 3.67 6.68 1.44
N PRO A 307 4.03 5.99 2.53
CA PRO A 307 3.71 4.58 2.69
C PRO A 307 2.21 4.39 2.95
N MET A 308 1.70 3.22 2.62
CA MET A 308 0.35 2.81 2.98
C MET A 308 0.32 2.27 4.41
N PHE A 309 -0.71 2.62 5.17
CA PHE A 309 -0.85 2.21 6.58
C PHE A 309 -1.77 1.00 6.69
N ASN A 310 -1.33 -0.01 7.44
CA ASN A 310 -2.11 -1.21 7.75
C ASN A 310 -2.28 -1.31 9.26
N THR A 311 -3.51 -1.06 9.75
CA THR A 311 -3.78 -1.01 11.20
C THR A 311 -3.86 -2.39 11.86
N TYR A 312 -4.24 -3.43 11.11
CA TYR A 312 -4.33 -4.79 11.64
C TYR A 312 -2.95 -5.38 11.96
N HIS A 313 -2.01 -5.21 11.01
CA HIS A 313 -0.64 -5.71 11.18
C HIS A 313 0.27 -4.71 11.90
N ASN A 314 -0.18 -3.46 12.13
CA ASN A 314 0.62 -2.37 12.69
C ASN A 314 1.91 -2.10 11.91
N VAL A 315 1.81 -2.13 10.58
CA VAL A 315 2.93 -1.85 9.67
C VAL A 315 2.61 -0.75 8.67
N THR A 316 3.64 -0.07 8.23
CA THR A 316 3.62 0.73 7.00
C THR A 316 4.10 -0.13 5.85
N MET A 317 3.54 0.09 4.66
CA MET A 317 3.79 -0.72 3.47
C MET A 317 4.25 0.18 2.32
N ASP A 318 5.44 -0.10 1.79
CA ASP A 318 6.03 0.57 0.64
C ASP A 318 6.05 -0.38 -0.55
N PHE A 319 5.29 -0.06 -1.62
CA PHE A 319 5.17 -0.85 -2.85
C PHE A 319 4.81 0.07 -4.03
N GLU A 320 4.96 -0.38 -5.27
CA GLU A 320 4.60 0.40 -6.45
C GLU A 320 3.15 0.16 -6.91
N LEU A 321 2.66 -1.07 -6.80
CA LEU A 321 1.35 -1.49 -7.30
C LEU A 321 0.65 -2.43 -6.32
N LEU A 322 -0.61 -2.09 -6.00
CA LEU A 322 -1.58 -2.99 -5.39
C LEU A 322 -2.59 -3.40 -6.45
N GLN A 323 -2.85 -4.71 -6.55
CA GLN A 323 -3.92 -5.27 -7.39
C GLN A 323 -4.90 -6.08 -6.53
N TRP A 324 -6.18 -5.89 -6.79
CA TRP A 324 -7.23 -6.64 -6.14
C TRP A 324 -8.38 -6.89 -7.10
N ASN A 325 -8.73 -8.15 -7.32
CA ASN A 325 -10.05 -8.48 -7.86
C ASN A 325 -11.04 -8.46 -6.70
N ILE A 326 -12.00 -7.52 -6.72
CA ILE A 326 -12.89 -7.24 -5.58
C ILE A 326 -13.73 -8.44 -5.15
N ASP A 327 -14.00 -9.37 -6.08
CA ASP A 327 -14.77 -10.58 -5.82
C ASP A 327 -13.94 -11.69 -5.15
N THR A 328 -12.60 -11.51 -5.03
CA THR A 328 -11.67 -12.46 -4.40
C THR A 328 -11.22 -12.00 -3.03
N GLU A 329 -10.69 -12.95 -2.25
CA GLU A 329 -10.16 -12.71 -0.90
C GLU A 329 -8.70 -12.26 -0.89
N ILE A 330 -8.02 -12.20 -2.05
CA ILE A 330 -6.58 -11.97 -2.12
C ILE A 330 -6.29 -10.61 -2.72
N ILE A 331 -5.56 -9.79 -1.95
CA ILE A 331 -4.94 -8.55 -2.41
C ILE A 331 -3.46 -8.80 -2.62
N THR A 332 -2.90 -8.38 -3.74
CA THR A 332 -1.49 -8.56 -4.08
C THR A 332 -0.75 -7.23 -4.15
N PHE A 333 0.52 -7.26 -3.71
CA PHE A 333 1.43 -6.11 -3.68
C PHE A 333 2.71 -6.43 -4.43
N GLY A 334 3.24 -5.47 -5.16
CA GLY A 334 4.48 -5.66 -5.92
C GLY A 334 4.87 -4.44 -6.72
N SER A 335 5.68 -4.65 -7.76
CA SER A 335 6.17 -3.60 -8.65
C SER A 335 5.39 -3.52 -9.96
N LEU A 336 5.59 -2.42 -10.68
CA LEU A 336 4.98 -2.22 -11.99
C LEU A 336 5.45 -3.28 -13.00
N PRO A 337 4.58 -3.68 -13.96
CA PRO A 337 4.97 -4.60 -15.00
C PRO A 337 6.17 -4.09 -15.80
N GLY A 338 7.23 -4.91 -15.90
CA GLY A 338 8.45 -4.56 -16.63
C GLY A 338 9.56 -3.94 -15.78
N SER A 339 9.38 -3.82 -14.47
CA SER A 339 10.46 -3.45 -13.54
C SER A 339 11.56 -4.51 -13.54
N ALA A 340 12.84 -4.07 -13.47
CA ALA A 340 14.00 -4.97 -13.46
C ALA A 340 14.12 -5.75 -12.13
N GLU A 341 13.61 -5.18 -11.04
CA GLU A 341 13.52 -5.77 -9.71
C GLU A 341 12.20 -5.35 -9.10
N SER A 342 11.66 -6.18 -8.21
CA SER A 342 10.49 -5.85 -7.43
C SER A 342 10.88 -5.74 -5.97
N ARG A 343 10.82 -4.52 -5.42
CA ARG A 343 11.10 -4.23 -4.00
C ARG A 343 9.84 -3.79 -3.31
N VAL A 344 9.58 -4.40 -2.18
CA VAL A 344 8.48 -4.04 -1.28
C VAL A 344 9.01 -4.08 0.15
N GLU A 345 8.66 -3.08 0.94
CA GLU A 345 9.11 -2.95 2.32
C GLU A 345 7.91 -2.84 3.27
N PHE A 346 8.01 -3.58 4.39
CA PHE A 346 7.06 -3.51 5.48
C PHE A 346 7.79 -3.15 6.76
N GLU A 347 7.50 -2.00 7.33
CA GLU A 347 8.10 -1.52 8.56
C GLU A 347 7.08 -1.45 9.69
N SER A 348 7.52 -1.73 10.92
CA SER A 348 6.72 -1.41 12.11
C SER A 348 6.42 0.08 12.19
N ILE A 349 5.21 0.45 12.63
CA ILE A 349 4.87 1.85 12.93
C ILE A 349 5.71 2.44 14.07
N ALA A 350 6.37 1.61 14.86
CA ALA A 350 7.27 1.99 15.96
C ALA A 350 8.77 1.93 15.58
N MET A 351 9.08 1.67 14.30
CA MET A 351 10.45 1.67 13.79
C MET A 351 11.11 3.04 13.97
N TYR A 352 12.41 3.05 14.30
CA TYR A 352 13.21 4.25 14.40
C TYR A 352 14.52 4.13 13.64
N ASP A 353 14.76 5.04 12.73
CA ASP A 353 16.02 5.23 12.03
C ASP A 353 16.65 6.57 12.44
N SER A 354 17.79 6.50 13.12
CA SER A 354 18.54 7.66 13.57
C SER A 354 19.09 8.49 12.41
N THR A 355 19.44 7.86 11.28
CA THR A 355 19.96 8.54 10.10
C THR A 355 18.86 9.37 9.44
N LEU A 356 17.67 8.79 9.29
CA LEU A 356 16.50 9.51 8.80
C LEU A 356 16.14 10.67 9.74
N PHE A 357 16.12 10.45 11.06
CA PHE A 357 15.84 11.49 12.04
C PHE A 357 16.81 12.67 11.89
N LEU A 358 18.12 12.43 11.85
CA LEU A 358 19.12 13.46 11.71
C LEU A 358 19.04 14.19 10.36
N SER A 359 18.78 13.47 9.27
CA SER A 359 18.69 14.06 7.94
C SER A 359 17.51 15.03 7.78
N MET A 360 16.41 14.82 8.51
CA MET A 360 15.23 15.68 8.48
C MET A 360 15.44 17.04 9.14
N GLN A 361 16.39 17.17 10.06
CA GLN A 361 16.67 18.46 10.70
C GLN A 361 17.23 19.49 9.72
N GLY A 362 18.03 19.04 8.73
CA GLY A 362 18.63 19.93 7.74
C GLY A 362 19.43 21.04 8.39
N ILE A 363 19.20 22.31 7.95
CA ILE A 363 19.86 23.52 8.46
C ILE A 363 19.00 24.23 9.53
N ASP A 364 17.79 23.74 9.77
CA ASP A 364 16.84 24.39 10.67
C ASP A 364 17.25 24.27 12.14
N ARG A 365 16.95 25.32 12.91
CA ARG A 365 17.30 25.37 14.35
C ARG A 365 16.45 24.39 15.19
N ILE A 366 15.24 24.11 14.77
CA ILE A 366 14.30 23.22 15.48
C ILE A 366 13.99 22.05 14.56
N HIS A 367 14.14 20.85 15.09
CA HIS A 367 13.82 19.64 14.35
C HIS A 367 12.32 19.59 14.00
N PRO A 368 11.92 19.31 12.73
CA PRO A 368 10.52 19.32 12.27
C PRO A 368 9.57 18.46 13.10
N LEU A 369 10.00 17.24 13.47
CA LEU A 369 9.18 16.35 14.31
C LEU A 369 8.96 16.93 15.72
N LEU A 370 9.97 17.58 16.29
CA LEU A 370 9.84 18.25 17.59
C LEU A 370 8.90 19.45 17.49
N LEU A 371 8.91 20.17 16.39
CA LEU A 371 8.03 21.32 16.17
C LEU A 371 6.55 20.89 16.18
N ILE A 372 6.20 19.80 15.45
CA ILE A 372 4.84 19.26 15.45
C ILE A 372 4.48 18.67 16.82
N ASN A 373 5.39 17.92 17.44
CA ASN A 373 5.15 17.36 18.77
C ASN A 373 4.85 18.45 19.82
N ASN A 374 5.56 19.59 19.75
CA ASN A 374 5.32 20.74 20.63
C ASN A 374 3.97 21.38 20.34
N TYR A 375 3.56 21.49 19.06
CA TYR A 375 2.24 21.96 18.67
C TYR A 375 1.15 21.10 19.30
N VAL A 376 1.23 19.77 19.11
CA VAL A 376 0.27 18.80 19.65
C VAL A 376 0.19 18.89 21.19
N LYS A 377 1.33 19.00 21.87
CA LYS A 377 1.37 19.14 23.33
C LYS A 377 0.72 20.44 23.82
N GLU A 378 0.91 21.54 23.10
CA GLU A 378 0.32 22.83 23.46
C GLU A 378 -1.17 22.88 23.19
N LYS A 379 -1.61 22.41 22.01
CA LYS A 379 -3.01 22.46 21.59
C LYS A 379 -3.84 21.28 22.09
N LYS A 380 -3.20 20.17 22.47
CA LYS A 380 -3.82 18.89 22.85
C LYS A 380 -4.70 18.28 21.75
N GLU A 381 -4.31 18.51 20.50
CA GLU A 381 -5.00 18.03 19.31
C GLU A 381 -3.99 17.39 18.36
N GLU A 382 -4.26 16.15 17.92
CA GLU A 382 -3.45 15.41 16.95
C GLU A 382 -3.91 15.66 15.51
N THR A 383 -5.03 16.39 15.35
CA THR A 383 -5.59 16.76 14.05
C THR A 383 -5.75 18.28 13.99
N PHE A 384 -5.20 18.91 12.94
CA PHE A 384 -5.21 20.36 12.81
C PHE A 384 -5.11 20.81 11.34
N TYR A 385 -5.37 22.10 11.08
CA TYR A 385 -5.23 22.68 9.75
C TYR A 385 -3.84 23.25 9.51
N VAL A 386 -3.41 23.18 8.24
CA VAL A 386 -2.08 23.67 7.82
C VAL A 386 -1.83 25.13 8.19
N GLU A 387 -2.86 25.99 8.01
CA GLU A 387 -2.75 27.42 8.36
C GLU A 387 -2.53 27.67 9.86
N ASP A 388 -3.19 26.87 10.73
CA ASP A 388 -3.04 27.00 12.18
C ASP A 388 -1.63 26.63 12.61
N PHE A 389 -1.08 25.56 12.02
CA PHE A 389 0.30 25.15 12.25
C PHE A 389 1.30 26.16 11.69
N ALA A 390 1.07 26.72 10.50
CA ALA A 390 1.95 27.75 9.91
C ALA A 390 2.02 28.99 10.80
N ARG A 391 0.91 29.43 11.37
CA ARG A 391 0.85 30.53 12.35
C ARG A 391 1.63 30.24 13.63
N PHE A 392 1.50 29.02 14.16
CA PHE A 392 2.26 28.57 15.34
C PHE A 392 3.76 28.53 15.06
N ALA A 393 4.16 27.91 13.96
CA ALA A 393 5.55 27.75 13.55
C ALA A 393 6.22 29.07 13.15
N LYS A 394 5.43 30.11 12.84
CA LYS A 394 5.87 31.42 12.32
C LYS A 394 6.65 31.32 11.00
N PHE A 395 6.25 30.38 10.15
CA PHE A 395 6.80 30.20 8.81
C PHE A 395 5.76 30.53 7.73
N PRO A 396 6.20 30.94 6.53
CA PRO A 396 5.32 31.11 5.37
C PRO A 396 4.59 29.81 5.02
N LEU A 397 3.33 29.92 4.61
CA LEU A 397 2.46 28.76 4.29
C LEU A 397 3.11 27.78 3.30
N VAL A 398 3.75 28.31 2.24
CA VAL A 398 4.42 27.49 1.21
C VAL A 398 5.57 26.66 1.79
N GLN A 399 6.34 27.19 2.73
CA GLN A 399 7.43 26.45 3.37
C GLN A 399 6.86 25.33 4.26
N ILE A 400 5.79 25.63 5.00
CA ILE A 400 5.10 24.63 5.84
C ILE A 400 4.50 23.54 4.99
N GLN A 401 3.84 23.85 3.89
CA GLN A 401 3.29 22.84 2.97
C GLN A 401 4.37 21.91 2.45
N HIS A 402 5.53 22.43 2.03
CA HIS A 402 6.65 21.61 1.58
C HIS A 402 7.19 20.69 2.69
N LEU A 403 7.37 21.24 3.89
CA LEU A 403 7.77 20.46 5.06
C LEU A 403 6.77 19.33 5.38
N LEU A 404 5.49 19.66 5.40
CA LEU A 404 4.44 18.68 5.68
C LEU A 404 4.36 17.58 4.61
N MET A 405 4.60 17.91 3.33
CA MET A 405 4.72 16.91 2.27
C MET A 405 5.89 15.95 2.53
N GLN A 406 7.06 16.45 2.93
CA GLN A 406 8.20 15.59 3.27
C GLN A 406 7.89 14.68 4.46
N LEU A 407 7.23 15.20 5.49
CA LEU A 407 6.85 14.42 6.66
C LEU A 407 5.77 13.38 6.34
N ALA A 408 4.83 13.71 5.45
CA ALA A 408 3.82 12.76 4.97
C ALA A 408 4.47 11.62 4.17
N ASN A 409 5.41 11.93 3.27
CA ASN A 409 6.15 10.92 2.48
C ASN A 409 6.93 9.93 3.36
N ASN A 410 7.36 10.36 4.54
CA ASN A 410 8.01 9.49 5.51
C ASN A 410 7.04 8.85 6.52
N GLY A 411 5.74 9.06 6.36
CA GLY A 411 4.71 8.44 7.20
C GLY A 411 4.56 9.02 8.61
N PHE A 412 5.09 10.22 8.89
CA PHE A 412 4.96 10.87 10.20
C PHE A 412 3.62 11.57 10.41
N ILE A 413 2.98 11.95 9.32
CA ILE A 413 1.68 12.58 9.30
C ILE A 413 0.86 12.01 8.12
N PHE A 414 -0.44 12.04 8.28
CA PHE A 414 -1.38 11.90 7.16
C PHE A 414 -1.80 13.30 6.74
N TYR A 415 -1.55 13.67 5.48
CA TYR A 415 -1.88 14.98 4.94
C TYR A 415 -3.05 14.88 3.97
N ASP A 416 -4.21 15.35 4.41
CA ASP A 416 -5.37 15.57 3.56
C ASP A 416 -5.19 16.90 2.81
N PHE A 417 -4.80 16.79 1.55
CA PHE A 417 -4.50 17.96 0.72
C PHE A 417 -5.76 18.73 0.31
N VAL A 418 -6.93 18.10 0.34
CA VAL A 418 -8.20 18.73 -0.06
C VAL A 418 -8.77 19.57 1.07
N GLU A 419 -8.80 19.03 2.26
CA GLU A 419 -9.23 19.73 3.46
C GLU A 419 -8.11 20.56 4.10
N GLU A 420 -6.89 20.49 3.57
CA GLU A 420 -5.67 21.09 4.14
C GLU A 420 -5.50 20.71 5.63
N ARG A 421 -5.87 19.47 5.95
CA ARG A 421 -5.89 18.91 7.29
C ARG A 421 -4.76 17.92 7.50
N ILE A 422 -4.13 18.01 8.66
CA ILE A 422 -3.06 17.12 9.09
C ILE A 422 -3.57 16.24 10.22
N ILE A 423 -3.24 14.95 10.14
CA ILE A 423 -3.40 13.99 11.24
C ILE A 423 -1.99 13.49 11.60
N VAL A 424 -1.61 13.65 12.86
CA VAL A 424 -0.30 13.20 13.34
C VAL A 424 -0.33 11.69 13.55
N MET A 425 0.64 10.99 12.94
CA MET A 425 0.72 9.54 13.03
C MET A 425 1.53 9.08 14.25
N PRO A 426 1.24 7.92 14.83
CA PRO A 426 1.98 7.37 15.99
C PRO A 426 3.49 7.30 15.75
N LYS A 427 3.94 7.07 14.51
CA LYS A 427 5.36 7.05 14.11
C LYS A 427 6.09 8.33 14.54
N LEU A 428 5.45 9.51 14.48
CA LEU A 428 6.06 10.77 14.90
C LEU A 428 6.43 10.76 16.40
N PHE A 429 5.48 10.35 17.23
CA PHE A 429 5.71 10.30 18.67
C PHE A 429 6.76 9.26 19.06
N ASN A 430 6.75 8.09 18.38
CA ASN A 430 7.74 7.04 18.56
C ASN A 430 9.16 7.55 18.23
N TYR A 431 9.32 8.27 17.10
CA TYR A 431 10.61 8.86 16.72
C TYR A 431 11.10 9.90 17.73
N VAL A 432 10.23 10.77 18.20
CA VAL A 432 10.58 11.79 19.20
C VAL A 432 10.97 11.14 20.53
N ASN A 433 10.24 10.13 20.97
CA ASN A 433 10.54 9.39 22.20
C ASN A 433 11.85 8.61 22.10
N ALA A 434 12.10 7.93 20.97
CA ALA A 434 13.34 7.21 20.70
C ALA A 434 14.55 8.14 20.66
N ALA A 435 14.48 9.25 19.92
CA ALA A 435 15.53 10.25 19.84
C ALA A 435 15.84 10.91 21.20
N SER A 436 14.82 11.08 22.04
CA SER A 436 14.95 11.63 23.40
C SER A 436 15.39 10.58 24.43
N LYS A 437 15.56 9.30 24.03
CA LYS A 437 15.87 8.14 24.91
C LYS A 437 14.85 7.92 26.04
N VAL A 438 13.62 8.39 25.86
CA VAL A 438 12.53 8.22 26.82
C VAL A 438 11.80 6.89 26.60
N GLY A 439 11.65 6.49 25.35
CA GLY A 439 11.01 5.24 24.93
C GLY A 439 11.97 4.30 24.22
N ASP A 440 11.60 3.02 24.16
CA ASP A 440 12.22 2.05 23.28
C ASP A 440 11.61 2.09 21.88
N TYR A 441 12.20 1.43 20.89
CA TYR A 441 11.76 1.43 19.51
C TYR A 441 12.00 0.09 18.81
N ASP A 442 11.24 -0.16 17.78
CA ASP A 442 11.35 -1.35 16.95
C ASP A 442 12.49 -1.19 15.92
N VAL A 443 13.11 -2.31 15.55
CA VAL A 443 14.22 -2.35 14.59
C VAL A 443 13.97 -3.31 13.43
N ILE A 444 12.86 -4.07 13.48
CA ILE A 444 12.54 -5.10 12.48
C ILE A 444 11.83 -4.48 11.28
N SER A 445 12.41 -4.67 10.09
CA SER A 445 11.76 -4.43 8.80
C SER A 445 11.78 -5.70 7.95
N PHE A 446 10.77 -5.85 7.10
CA PHE A 446 10.65 -6.97 6.17
C PHE A 446 10.88 -6.43 4.76
N ASN A 447 12.08 -6.69 4.23
CA ASN A 447 12.50 -6.24 2.92
C ASN A 447 12.39 -7.39 1.91
N SER A 448 11.38 -7.32 1.05
CA SER A 448 11.19 -8.26 -0.03
C SER A 448 11.85 -7.77 -1.31
N ASN A 449 12.71 -8.59 -1.92
CA ASN A 449 13.34 -8.31 -3.20
C ASN A 449 13.20 -9.52 -4.12
N ILE A 450 12.53 -9.33 -5.26
CA ILE A 450 12.30 -10.39 -6.24
C ILE A 450 12.85 -9.97 -7.60
N LYS A 451 13.66 -10.85 -8.20
CA LYS A 451 14.16 -10.68 -9.57
C LYS A 451 13.31 -11.45 -10.58
N PRO A 452 13.13 -10.93 -11.81
CA PRO A 452 12.42 -11.63 -12.86
C PRO A 452 13.05 -13.00 -13.12
N GLY A 453 12.25 -14.07 -13.10
CA GLY A 453 12.68 -15.44 -13.35
C GLY A 453 12.96 -16.29 -12.11
N GLU A 454 13.07 -15.71 -10.94
CA GLU A 454 13.24 -16.45 -9.68
C GLU A 454 11.94 -17.15 -9.24
N TYR A 455 10.79 -16.54 -9.54
CA TYR A 455 9.47 -17.11 -9.27
C TYR A 455 8.69 -17.30 -10.57
N LYS A 456 8.24 -18.53 -10.82
CA LYS A 456 7.42 -18.89 -11.98
C LYS A 456 5.97 -18.41 -11.81
N THR A 457 5.75 -17.11 -11.90
CA THR A 457 4.41 -16.56 -12.12
C THR A 457 4.25 -16.25 -13.59
N GLY A 458 3.24 -16.85 -14.24
CA GLY A 458 2.95 -16.64 -15.66
C GLY A 458 2.51 -15.23 -16.02
N ASP A 459 2.41 -14.34 -15.04
CA ASP A 459 1.97 -12.96 -15.19
C ASP A 459 3.17 -11.99 -15.22
N ARG A 460 2.99 -10.93 -16.02
CA ARG A 460 3.98 -9.84 -16.17
C ARG A 460 4.16 -8.98 -14.90
N PHE A 461 3.44 -9.28 -13.84
CA PHE A 461 3.45 -8.58 -12.56
C PHE A 461 4.17 -9.43 -11.51
N LEU A 462 5.20 -8.87 -10.88
CA LEU A 462 5.94 -9.53 -9.81
C LEU A 462 5.23 -9.27 -8.48
N VAL A 463 4.76 -10.33 -7.85
CA VAL A 463 4.04 -10.28 -6.56
C VAL A 463 5.04 -10.54 -5.44
N ASN A 464 5.28 -9.54 -4.60
CA ASN A 464 6.14 -9.65 -3.40
C ASN A 464 5.34 -10.07 -2.17
N ALA A 465 4.08 -9.67 -2.09
CA ALA A 465 3.23 -10.00 -0.97
C ALA A 465 1.78 -10.20 -1.37
N ALA A 466 1.07 -11.00 -0.58
CA ALA A 466 -0.35 -11.26 -0.74
C ALA A 466 -1.05 -11.25 0.62
N LEU A 467 -2.07 -10.41 0.75
CA LEU A 467 -2.95 -10.36 1.91
C LEU A 467 -4.21 -11.18 1.65
N ASN A 468 -4.48 -12.15 2.51
CA ASN A 468 -5.74 -12.90 2.51
C ASN A 468 -6.75 -12.23 3.46
N LEU A 469 -7.84 -11.72 2.94
CA LEU A 469 -8.86 -11.02 3.71
C LEU A 469 -9.66 -11.92 4.68
N THR A 470 -9.68 -13.23 4.46
CA THR A 470 -10.37 -14.20 5.33
C THR A 470 -9.51 -14.58 6.52
N THR A 471 -8.29 -15.04 6.30
CA THR A 471 -7.35 -15.42 7.36
C THR A 471 -6.63 -14.22 7.96
N LYS A 472 -6.62 -13.10 7.25
CA LYS A 472 -5.89 -11.86 7.55
C LYS A 472 -4.37 -12.04 7.57
N ASP A 473 -3.87 -13.09 6.94
CA ASP A 473 -2.45 -13.35 6.81
C ASP A 473 -1.85 -12.51 5.68
N LEU A 474 -0.75 -11.82 5.99
CA LEU A 474 0.06 -11.13 5.00
C LEU A 474 1.29 -11.98 4.68
N ASN A 475 1.21 -12.73 3.58
CA ASN A 475 2.30 -13.55 3.09
C ASN A 475 3.29 -12.71 2.29
N ILE A 476 4.56 -12.72 2.67
CA ILE A 476 5.63 -11.99 1.99
C ILE A 476 6.66 -13.02 1.50
N ILE A 477 7.08 -12.89 0.25
CA ILE A 477 8.12 -13.73 -0.36
C ILE A 477 9.33 -12.87 -0.77
N GLY A 478 10.49 -13.49 -0.99
CA GLY A 478 11.71 -12.80 -1.37
C GLY A 478 12.40 -12.04 -0.23
N ILE A 479 12.27 -12.55 1.01
CA ILE A 479 13.00 -12.04 2.17
C ILE A 479 14.24 -12.90 2.38
N ASP A 480 15.43 -12.34 2.15
CA ASP A 480 16.69 -13.05 2.33
C ASP A 480 17.05 -13.19 3.82
N GLU A 481 16.92 -12.10 4.56
CA GLU A 481 17.22 -12.06 6.00
C GLU A 481 16.32 -11.05 6.73
N ILE A 482 16.14 -11.27 8.03
CA ILE A 482 15.48 -10.33 8.94
C ILE A 482 16.46 -10.03 10.08
N LEU A 483 16.90 -8.78 10.19
CA LEU A 483 17.65 -8.31 11.34
C LEU A 483 16.68 -8.06 12.50
N VAL A 484 16.80 -8.87 13.56
CA VAL A 484 15.96 -8.74 14.76
C VAL A 484 16.62 -7.87 15.81
N SER A 485 17.91 -8.11 16.09
CA SER A 485 18.68 -7.31 17.05
C SER A 485 20.15 -7.27 16.67
N ASN A 486 20.62 -6.09 16.27
CA ASN A 486 22.03 -5.90 15.97
C ASN A 486 22.91 -6.04 17.23
N ASN A 487 22.47 -5.48 18.35
CA ASN A 487 23.23 -5.49 19.62
C ASN A 487 23.32 -6.87 20.26
N ARG A 488 22.40 -7.79 19.94
CA ARG A 488 22.41 -9.20 20.38
C ARG A 488 22.91 -10.15 19.31
N GLY A 489 23.15 -9.63 18.09
CA GLY A 489 23.54 -10.44 16.94
C GLY A 489 22.51 -11.49 16.59
N VAL A 490 21.22 -11.09 16.48
CA VAL A 490 20.11 -12.00 16.16
C VAL A 490 19.58 -11.70 14.77
N TYR A 491 19.65 -12.73 13.91
CA TYR A 491 19.21 -12.71 12.50
C TYR A 491 18.33 -13.93 12.24
N LEU A 492 17.33 -13.76 11.38
CA LEU A 492 16.49 -14.86 10.91
C LEU A 492 16.67 -14.99 9.39
N PHE A 493 16.78 -16.22 8.92
CA PHE A 493 16.92 -16.56 7.51
C PHE A 493 15.74 -17.43 7.10
N PRO A 494 14.66 -16.81 6.56
CA PRO A 494 13.48 -17.55 6.17
C PRO A 494 13.77 -18.51 5.00
N LYS A 495 13.34 -19.74 5.13
CA LYS A 495 13.42 -20.73 4.05
C LYS A 495 12.54 -20.28 2.88
N ASP A 496 13.08 -20.35 1.66
CA ASP A 496 12.42 -19.90 0.43
C ASP A 496 11.98 -18.43 0.48
N GLY A 497 12.55 -17.63 1.39
CA GLY A 497 12.23 -16.22 1.56
C GLY A 497 10.80 -15.94 2.05
N LEU A 498 10.08 -16.93 2.59
CA LEU A 498 8.68 -16.83 2.98
C LEU A 498 8.50 -16.45 4.44
N VAL A 499 7.74 -15.38 4.68
CA VAL A 499 7.30 -14.92 6.01
C VAL A 499 5.80 -14.64 5.97
N VAL A 500 5.09 -15.01 7.02
CA VAL A 500 3.65 -14.76 7.18
C VAL A 500 3.43 -13.84 8.37
N ILE A 501 3.13 -12.57 8.10
CA ILE A 501 2.82 -11.59 9.16
C ILE A 501 1.38 -11.80 9.62
N LYS A 502 1.23 -11.87 10.92
CA LYS A 502 -0.04 -12.00 11.66
C LYS A 502 -0.44 -10.65 12.28
N LYS A 503 -1.44 -10.65 13.13
CA LYS A 503 -1.88 -9.46 13.86
C LYS A 503 -0.73 -8.85 14.69
N ASN A 504 -0.69 -7.52 14.78
CA ASN A 504 0.26 -6.78 15.63
C ASN A 504 1.74 -7.09 15.34
N ARG A 505 2.11 -7.36 14.09
CA ARG A 505 3.50 -7.65 13.66
C ARG A 505 4.02 -9.03 14.07
N ASP A 506 3.23 -9.88 14.76
CA ASP A 506 3.62 -11.27 14.96
C ASP A 506 3.84 -11.93 13.61
N PHE A 507 4.75 -12.89 13.53
CA PHE A 507 4.99 -13.56 12.26
C PHE A 507 5.44 -15.01 12.42
N ILE A 508 5.20 -15.79 11.37
CA ILE A 508 5.61 -17.19 11.27
C ILE A 508 6.61 -17.33 10.12
N PHE A 509 7.61 -18.13 10.32
CA PHE A 509 8.57 -18.51 9.28
C PHE A 509 9.13 -19.92 9.52
N ASN A 510 9.66 -20.51 8.46
CA ASN A 510 10.50 -21.69 8.51
C ASN A 510 11.93 -21.28 8.20
N GLY A 511 12.94 -21.98 8.71
CA GLY A 511 14.31 -21.69 8.32
C GLY A 511 15.29 -21.69 9.49
N GLN A 512 16.20 -20.73 9.47
CA GLN A 512 17.31 -20.64 10.42
C GLN A 512 17.17 -19.40 11.31
N ILE A 513 17.49 -19.59 12.58
CA ILE A 513 17.71 -18.52 13.55
C ILE A 513 19.20 -18.52 13.91
N PHE A 514 19.83 -17.39 13.73
CA PHE A 514 21.21 -17.14 14.09
C PHE A 514 21.25 -16.13 15.23
N ALA A 515 21.74 -16.54 16.41
CA ALA A 515 21.73 -15.69 17.58
C ALA A 515 23.11 -15.60 18.23
N GLY A 516 23.34 -14.52 19.01
CA GLY A 516 24.57 -14.34 19.77
C GLY A 516 25.82 -14.25 18.90
N ASN A 517 25.72 -13.55 17.74
CA ASN A 517 26.81 -13.44 16.77
C ASN A 517 27.37 -14.80 16.30
N GLY A 518 26.49 -15.79 16.10
CA GLY A 518 26.86 -17.12 15.63
C GLY A 518 27.17 -18.14 16.70
N ARG A 519 27.04 -17.81 17.96
CA ARG A 519 27.20 -18.79 19.04
C ARG A 519 26.05 -19.79 19.10
N PHE A 520 24.87 -19.41 18.61
CA PHE A 520 23.64 -20.17 18.71
C PHE A 520 22.90 -20.21 17.38
N ASN A 521 22.75 -21.40 16.79
CA ASN A 521 22.09 -21.63 15.53
C ASN A 521 20.97 -22.66 15.66
N LEU A 522 19.78 -22.29 15.22
CA LEU A 522 18.62 -23.16 15.17
C LEU A 522 18.17 -23.36 13.72
N PHE A 523 17.79 -24.59 13.39
CA PHE A 523 17.15 -24.95 12.14
C PHE A 523 15.80 -25.59 12.46
N GLY A 524 14.74 -25.17 11.78
CA GLY A 524 13.44 -25.76 12.05
C GLY A 524 12.30 -25.14 11.24
N ARG A 525 11.09 -25.40 11.72
CA ARG A 525 9.85 -25.10 11.02
C ARG A 525 8.80 -24.53 11.96
N GLU A 526 7.87 -23.71 11.38
CA GLU A 526 6.73 -23.15 12.09
C GLU A 526 7.14 -22.33 13.33
N PHE A 527 8.25 -21.60 13.22
CA PHE A 527 8.68 -20.67 14.24
C PHE A 527 7.72 -19.51 14.32
N TYR A 528 7.17 -19.26 15.52
CA TYR A 528 6.24 -18.17 15.76
C TYR A 528 6.93 -17.07 16.55
N PHE A 529 7.09 -15.91 15.92
CA PHE A 529 7.68 -14.72 16.54
C PHE A 529 6.59 -13.86 17.18
N HIS A 530 6.63 -13.73 18.51
CA HIS A 530 5.79 -12.83 19.28
C HIS A 530 6.46 -11.46 19.35
N TYR A 531 5.99 -10.53 18.51
CA TYR A 531 6.66 -9.24 18.32
C TYR A 531 6.68 -8.39 19.60
N ASP A 532 5.57 -8.29 20.30
CA ASP A 532 5.47 -7.45 21.50
C ASP A 532 6.22 -8.05 22.70
N GLU A 533 6.28 -9.39 22.80
CA GLU A 533 7.04 -10.11 23.83
C GLU A 533 8.54 -10.26 23.49
N PHE A 534 8.92 -9.99 22.25
CA PHE A 534 10.25 -10.07 21.69
C PHE A 534 10.91 -11.44 21.87
N LYS A 535 10.12 -12.48 21.58
CA LYS A 535 10.52 -13.89 21.68
C LYS A 535 10.05 -14.70 20.48
N VAL A 536 10.63 -15.88 20.34
CA VAL A 536 10.25 -16.88 19.33
C VAL A 536 9.86 -18.18 20.02
N ASP A 537 8.66 -18.68 19.74
CA ASP A 537 8.26 -20.04 20.10
C ASP A 537 8.85 -21.02 19.06
N LEU A 538 9.46 -22.08 19.55
CA LEU A 538 10.29 -23.00 18.79
C LEU A 538 9.76 -24.42 18.96
N ASP A 539 8.59 -24.69 18.38
CA ASP A 539 7.91 -25.99 18.54
C ASP A 539 8.52 -27.11 17.70
N ASN A 540 9.13 -26.78 16.56
CA ASN A 540 9.66 -27.76 15.61
C ASN A 540 11.12 -27.46 15.25
N ILE A 541 12.03 -27.68 16.18
CA ILE A 541 13.48 -27.58 15.97
C ILE A 541 14.00 -28.89 15.36
N ASP A 542 14.53 -28.82 14.14
CA ASP A 542 15.17 -29.94 13.47
C ASP A 542 16.59 -30.19 14.06
N SER A 543 17.32 -29.10 14.37
CA SER A 543 18.63 -29.18 15.00
C SER A 543 19.03 -27.90 15.72
N LEU A 544 19.76 -28.06 16.84
CA LEU A 544 20.40 -27.00 17.59
C LEU A 544 21.91 -27.15 17.52
N GLN A 545 22.60 -26.15 17.02
CA GLN A 545 24.04 -26.10 16.89
C GLN A 545 24.63 -24.96 17.73
N LEU A 546 25.57 -25.28 18.58
CA LEU A 546 26.27 -24.32 19.42
C LEU A 546 27.67 -24.02 18.86
N SER A 547 28.19 -22.83 19.11
CA SER A 547 29.55 -22.44 18.80
C SER A 547 30.17 -21.71 20.00
N VAL A 548 31.46 -21.92 20.23
CA VAL A 548 32.19 -21.39 21.37
C VAL A 548 33.48 -20.70 20.93
N PRO A 549 34.04 -19.77 21.71
CA PRO A 549 35.32 -19.18 21.41
C PRO A 549 36.44 -20.21 21.37
N VAL A 550 37.32 -20.09 20.38
CA VAL A 550 38.53 -20.96 20.26
C VAL A 550 39.49 -20.63 21.39
N ARG A 551 39.88 -21.65 22.15
CA ARG A 551 40.71 -21.49 23.37
C ARG A 551 42.14 -20.95 23.14
N SER A 552 42.65 -20.99 21.92
CA SER A 552 44.08 -20.73 21.61
C SER A 552 44.33 -19.54 20.67
N ILE A 553 43.29 -18.83 20.27
CA ILE A 553 43.43 -17.76 19.30
C ILE A 553 42.94 -16.46 19.92
N ASP A 554 43.78 -15.40 19.83
CA ASP A 554 43.41 -14.05 20.23
C ASP A 554 42.29 -13.50 19.32
N LYS A 555 41.62 -12.47 19.80
CA LYS A 555 40.58 -11.78 19.05
C LYS A 555 41.12 -11.14 17.75
N ASP A 556 40.25 -10.97 16.76
CA ASP A 556 40.60 -10.26 15.53
C ASP A 556 40.88 -8.75 15.77
N MET A 557 41.29 -8.06 14.70
CA MET A 557 41.59 -6.61 14.77
C MET A 557 40.38 -5.74 15.14
N TYR A 558 39.18 -6.27 15.06
CA TYR A 558 37.91 -5.62 15.44
C TYR A 558 37.41 -6.07 16.82
N ASN A 559 38.25 -6.82 17.59
CA ASN A 559 37.93 -7.38 18.92
C ASN A 559 36.86 -8.48 18.90
N ASN A 560 36.60 -9.11 17.75
CA ASN A 560 35.69 -10.26 17.65
C ASN A 560 36.43 -11.57 18.05
N GLU A 561 35.71 -12.49 18.67
CA GLU A 561 36.21 -13.80 19.02
C GLU A 561 36.08 -14.77 17.84
N PHE A 562 37.12 -15.58 17.61
CA PHE A 562 37.01 -16.68 16.66
C PHE A 562 36.19 -17.80 17.27
N LEU A 563 35.09 -18.18 16.61
CA LEU A 563 34.21 -19.23 17.06
C LEU A 563 34.52 -20.56 16.39
N THR A 564 34.37 -21.64 17.12
CA THR A 564 34.35 -23.01 16.60
C THR A 564 33.04 -23.69 16.96
N THR A 565 32.53 -24.49 16.04
CA THR A 565 31.27 -25.19 16.23
C THR A 565 31.47 -26.37 17.21
N VAL A 566 30.56 -26.52 18.18
CA VAL A 566 30.47 -27.69 19.03
C VAL A 566 30.10 -28.89 18.17
N GLN A 567 30.91 -29.94 18.26
CA GLN A 567 30.80 -31.09 17.37
C GLN A 567 29.52 -31.92 17.57
N THR A 568 28.93 -31.87 18.76
CA THR A 568 27.70 -32.57 19.12
C THR A 568 26.49 -31.68 18.77
N VAL A 569 25.53 -32.24 18.05
CA VAL A 569 24.24 -31.60 17.75
C VAL A 569 23.19 -32.10 18.73
N ILE A 570 22.39 -31.20 19.25
CA ILE A 570 21.25 -31.52 20.11
C ILE A 570 20.00 -31.55 19.22
N GLU A 571 19.29 -32.68 19.26
CA GLU A 571 18.11 -32.93 18.42
C GLU A 571 16.84 -33.06 19.26
N SER A 572 15.67 -32.98 18.61
CA SER A 572 14.34 -33.10 19.22
C SER A 572 14.07 -32.07 20.32
N VAL A 573 14.57 -30.86 20.11
CA VAL A 573 14.43 -29.74 21.05
C VAL A 573 13.12 -29.00 20.79
N ARG A 574 12.42 -28.65 21.88
CA ARG A 574 11.28 -27.68 21.87
C ARG A 574 11.53 -26.65 22.94
N GLY A 575 11.20 -25.39 22.65
CA GLY A 575 11.46 -24.33 23.63
C GLY A 575 11.07 -22.96 23.14
N GLU A 576 11.64 -21.94 23.79
CA GLU A 576 11.52 -20.55 23.36
C GLU A 576 12.87 -19.85 23.34
N LEU A 577 13.00 -18.88 22.45
CA LEU A 577 14.13 -17.96 22.41
C LEU A 577 13.64 -16.56 22.78
N ARG A 578 14.00 -16.06 23.94
CA ARG A 578 13.79 -14.67 24.34
C ARG A 578 14.98 -13.85 23.88
N ILE A 579 14.74 -12.88 22.99
CA ILE A 579 15.81 -12.15 22.30
C ILE A 579 16.36 -11.03 23.18
N ASP A 580 15.46 -10.23 23.75
CA ASP A 580 15.77 -9.19 24.74
C ASP A 580 14.52 -8.90 25.59
N ASP A 581 14.62 -8.01 26.57
CA ASP A 581 13.45 -7.53 27.31
C ASP A 581 12.49 -6.80 26.36
N PRO A 582 11.16 -6.96 26.47
CA PRO A 582 10.16 -6.27 25.65
C PRO A 582 10.29 -4.75 25.64
N ASN A 583 10.91 -4.15 26.66
CA ASN A 583 11.19 -2.72 26.75
C ASN A 583 12.61 -2.34 26.31
N ASN A 584 13.31 -3.25 25.63
CA ASN A 584 14.64 -3.06 25.09
C ASN A 584 14.84 -3.69 23.70
N LYS A 585 13.82 -3.66 22.85
CA LYS A 585 13.87 -4.20 21.47
C LYS A 585 14.99 -3.56 20.65
N SER A 586 15.27 -2.28 20.88
CA SER A 586 16.40 -1.56 20.28
C SER A 586 17.78 -2.03 20.75
N GLY A 587 17.85 -2.79 21.87
CA GLY A 587 19.10 -3.20 22.51
C GLY A 587 19.86 -2.06 23.16
N SER A 588 19.31 -0.84 23.26
CA SER A 588 20.02 0.34 23.81
C SER A 588 20.34 0.21 25.28
N LYS A 589 19.62 -0.63 26.02
CA LYS A 589 19.80 -0.91 27.47
C LYS A 589 20.47 -2.26 27.72
N LYS A 590 21.30 -2.75 26.79
CA LYS A 590 21.97 -4.06 26.87
C LYS A 590 22.64 -4.31 28.22
N ALA A 591 23.28 -3.32 28.82
CA ALA A 591 23.96 -3.45 30.09
C ALA A 591 23.02 -3.77 31.29
N ILE A 592 21.77 -3.32 31.22
CA ILE A 592 20.74 -3.58 32.23
C ILE A 592 20.19 -5.00 32.09
N PHE A 593 20.01 -5.44 30.85
CA PHE A 593 19.42 -6.74 30.50
C PHE A 593 20.51 -7.70 29.99
N SER A 594 21.62 -7.83 30.71
CA SER A 594 22.82 -8.55 30.26
C SER A 594 22.62 -10.05 30.06
N HIS A 595 21.60 -10.66 30.70
CA HIS A 595 21.29 -12.08 30.59
C HIS A 595 20.63 -12.51 29.27
N PHE A 596 20.14 -11.55 28.45
CA PHE A 596 19.61 -11.87 27.13
C PHE A 596 20.72 -11.96 26.07
N PRO A 597 20.47 -12.69 24.95
CA PRO A 597 19.35 -13.57 24.65
C PRO A 597 19.35 -14.84 25.52
N VAL A 598 18.16 -15.40 25.78
CA VAL A 598 17.96 -16.61 26.57
C VAL A 598 17.23 -17.66 25.76
N PHE A 599 17.78 -18.86 25.69
CA PHE A 599 17.08 -20.02 25.17
C PHE A 599 16.64 -20.90 26.35
N GLU A 600 15.39 -21.35 26.32
CA GLU A 600 14.83 -22.24 27.32
C GLU A 600 14.16 -23.45 26.66
N SER A 601 14.64 -24.67 26.95
CA SER A 601 14.05 -25.90 26.47
C SER A 601 12.94 -26.34 27.41
N PHE A 602 11.81 -26.84 26.88
CA PHE A 602 10.65 -27.25 27.66
C PHE A 602 10.52 -28.76 27.80
N GLU A 603 11.13 -29.51 26.91
CA GLU A 603 11.04 -30.95 26.85
C GLU A 603 12.44 -31.57 26.80
N ASP A 604 12.47 -32.88 27.04
CA ASP A 604 13.70 -33.67 26.96
C ASP A 604 14.21 -33.69 25.50
N SER A 605 15.50 -33.66 25.35
CA SER A 605 16.18 -33.67 24.05
C SER A 605 17.31 -34.67 24.04
N TYR A 606 17.99 -34.89 22.91
CA TYR A 606 18.95 -35.96 22.74
C TYR A 606 20.24 -35.46 22.12
N ALA A 607 21.37 -35.97 22.63
CA ALA A 607 22.67 -35.89 21.98
C ALA A 607 23.10 -37.26 21.51
N TYR A 608 23.39 -37.40 20.21
CA TYR A 608 23.76 -38.63 19.57
C TYR A 608 25.24 -38.68 19.20
N TYR A 609 25.82 -39.91 19.17
CA TYR A 609 27.21 -40.17 18.85
C TYR A 609 27.36 -41.11 17.66
N ASP A 610 26.37 -41.19 16.79
CA ASP A 610 26.22 -42.05 15.64
C ASP A 610 26.88 -41.56 14.33
N LYS A 611 27.70 -40.52 14.42
CA LYS A 611 28.37 -39.93 13.23
C LYS A 611 29.42 -40.90 12.68
N GLU A 612 29.57 -40.97 11.36
CA GLU A 612 30.62 -41.75 10.69
C GLU A 612 32.03 -41.38 11.18
N SER A 613 32.25 -40.13 11.58
CA SER A 613 33.54 -39.69 12.16
C SER A 613 33.87 -40.33 13.51
N ILE A 614 32.89 -40.96 14.16
CA ILE A 614 33.02 -41.64 15.43
C ILE A 614 32.98 -43.14 15.16
N TYR A 615 34.12 -43.74 14.88
CA TYR A 615 34.32 -45.20 14.62
C TYR A 615 33.29 -45.75 13.60
N ASP A 616 33.15 -45.08 12.45
CA ASP A 616 32.24 -45.46 11.35
C ASP A 616 30.78 -45.62 11.80
N GLY A 617 30.33 -44.82 12.78
CA GLY A 617 28.94 -44.80 13.27
C GLY A 617 28.56 -46.05 14.09
N ILE A 618 29.50 -46.67 14.79
CA ILE A 618 29.28 -47.92 15.56
C ILE A 618 28.27 -47.73 16.71
N TYR A 619 28.06 -46.51 17.17
CA TYR A 619 27.13 -46.22 18.26
C TYR A 619 25.74 -45.91 17.66
N ASP A 620 24.89 -46.92 17.63
CA ASP A 620 23.52 -46.80 17.13
C ASP A 620 22.67 -45.84 17.99
N ARG A 621 22.07 -44.83 17.38
CA ARG A 621 21.28 -43.78 18.07
C ARG A 621 20.13 -44.34 18.92
N ASP A 622 19.54 -45.46 18.52
CA ASP A 622 18.38 -46.04 19.21
C ASP A 622 18.77 -46.64 20.58
N ARG A 623 20.05 -46.88 20.79
CA ARG A 623 20.55 -47.57 21.98
C ARG A 623 21.73 -46.87 22.68
N PHE A 624 22.34 -45.89 21.99
CA PHE A 624 23.47 -45.13 22.50
C PHE A 624 23.24 -43.65 22.34
N SER A 625 22.80 -43.00 23.41
CA SER A 625 22.45 -41.60 23.41
C SER A 625 22.59 -40.98 24.80
N PHE A 626 22.64 -39.67 24.85
CA PHE A 626 22.49 -38.94 26.09
C PHE A 626 21.14 -38.20 26.06
N HIS A 627 20.27 -38.55 26.99
CA HIS A 627 18.92 -37.99 27.15
C HIS A 627 19.01 -36.75 28.05
N LEU A 628 18.93 -35.56 27.46
CA LEU A 628 19.04 -34.28 28.15
C LEU A 628 17.70 -33.92 28.80
N GLN A 629 17.75 -33.53 30.06
CA GLN A 629 16.61 -32.88 30.73
C GLN A 629 16.41 -31.47 30.19
N PRO A 630 15.23 -30.84 30.40
CA PRO A 630 15.01 -29.45 30.04
C PRO A 630 16.12 -28.54 30.58
N PHE A 631 16.61 -27.63 29.75
CA PHE A 631 17.75 -26.77 30.06
C PHE A 631 17.52 -25.31 29.62
N SER A 632 18.31 -24.41 30.19
CA SER A 632 18.34 -23.01 29.81
C SER A 632 19.77 -22.56 29.54
N ILE A 633 19.94 -21.75 28.49
CA ILE A 633 21.20 -21.08 28.18
C ILE A 633 20.92 -19.58 28.11
N ASP A 634 21.49 -18.82 29.03
CA ASP A 634 21.44 -17.38 29.06
C ASP A 634 22.63 -16.72 28.36
N SER A 635 22.59 -15.42 28.20
CA SER A 635 23.72 -14.65 27.68
C SER A 635 24.28 -15.22 26.38
N LEU A 636 23.38 -15.64 25.45
CA LEU A 636 23.75 -16.30 24.19
C LEU A 636 24.76 -15.50 23.34
N ASP A 637 24.85 -14.18 23.55
CA ASP A 637 25.79 -13.31 22.85
C ASP A 637 27.19 -13.26 23.49
N SER A 638 27.39 -13.91 24.64
CA SER A 638 28.65 -13.79 25.40
C SER A 638 29.07 -15.06 26.18
N TYR A 639 28.29 -16.15 26.11
CA TYR A 639 28.66 -17.36 26.82
C TYR A 639 30.01 -17.95 26.33
N THR A 640 30.70 -18.62 27.22
CA THR A 640 31.93 -19.36 26.94
C THR A 640 31.70 -20.87 27.08
N GLY A 641 32.61 -21.68 26.57
CA GLY A 641 32.48 -23.14 26.66
C GLY A 641 32.40 -23.68 28.08
N GLU A 642 32.91 -22.95 29.08
CA GLU A 642 32.83 -23.36 30.49
C GLU A 642 31.41 -23.25 31.06
N GLY A 643 30.52 -22.44 30.44
CA GLY A 643 29.12 -22.30 30.84
C GLY A 643 28.18 -23.34 30.20
N LEU A 644 28.66 -24.16 29.29
CA LEU A 644 27.84 -25.19 28.65
C LEU A 644 27.85 -26.48 29.43
N TRP A 645 26.75 -26.78 30.11
CA TRP A 645 26.54 -28.02 30.82
C TRP A 645 25.06 -28.43 30.79
N PHE A 646 24.82 -29.72 30.53
CA PHE A 646 23.48 -30.26 30.30
C PHE A 646 23.29 -31.52 31.15
N ALA A 647 22.42 -31.48 32.15
CA ALA A 647 22.07 -32.60 32.96
C ALA A 647 21.22 -33.63 32.19
N GLY A 648 21.39 -34.89 32.45
CA GLY A 648 20.60 -35.93 31.82
C GLY A 648 21.04 -37.34 32.16
N THR A 649 20.52 -38.31 31.40
CA THR A 649 20.78 -39.73 31.60
C THR A 649 21.52 -40.31 30.40
N PHE A 650 22.63 -40.96 30.63
CA PHE A 650 23.41 -41.66 29.61
C PHE A 650 22.92 -43.07 29.41
N GLU A 651 22.65 -43.45 28.17
CA GLU A 651 22.37 -44.79 27.71
C GLU A 651 23.46 -45.25 26.76
N SER A 652 24.10 -46.40 27.05
CA SER A 652 25.34 -46.84 26.43
C SER A 652 25.23 -48.15 25.64
N ALA A 653 24.06 -48.44 25.05
CA ALA A 653 23.79 -49.72 24.35
C ALA A 653 24.03 -50.98 25.23
N GLY A 654 23.87 -50.85 26.55
CA GLY A 654 24.12 -51.93 27.50
C GLY A 654 25.59 -52.16 27.83
N ILE A 655 26.50 -51.28 27.43
CA ILE A 655 27.90 -51.30 27.84
C ILE A 655 28.00 -51.10 29.37
N PHE A 656 27.42 -49.96 29.83
CA PHE A 656 27.26 -49.63 31.24
C PHE A 656 25.76 -49.63 31.62
N PRO A 657 25.43 -49.77 32.90
CA PRO A 657 24.08 -49.42 33.36
C PRO A 657 23.78 -47.97 33.05
N ASN A 658 22.51 -47.61 32.74
CA ASN A 658 22.12 -46.23 32.57
C ASN A 658 22.40 -45.43 33.85
N PHE A 659 22.93 -44.24 33.73
CA PHE A 659 23.23 -43.36 34.85
C PHE A 659 23.05 -41.89 34.49
N ASP A 660 22.75 -41.09 35.51
CA ASP A 660 22.65 -39.66 35.37
C ASP A 660 24.04 -39.02 35.44
N ASP A 661 24.28 -38.07 34.52
CA ASP A 661 25.49 -37.25 34.45
C ASP A 661 25.22 -35.87 33.84
N THR A 662 26.28 -35.12 33.62
CA THR A 662 26.21 -33.79 33.00
C THR A 662 27.15 -33.73 31.81
N LEU A 663 26.60 -33.49 30.63
CA LEU A 663 27.41 -33.16 29.45
C LEU A 663 28.06 -31.79 29.61
N SER A 664 29.33 -31.69 29.34
CA SER A 664 30.12 -30.47 29.32
C SER A 664 31.03 -30.43 28.09
N LEU A 665 31.53 -29.27 27.76
CA LEU A 665 32.42 -29.09 26.60
C LEU A 665 33.78 -29.75 26.83
N GLN A 666 34.09 -30.74 26.01
CA GLN A 666 35.34 -31.48 26.03
C GLN A 666 36.47 -30.73 25.29
N LYS A 667 37.71 -31.30 25.34
CA LYS A 667 38.89 -30.69 24.68
C LYS A 667 38.79 -30.66 23.16
N ASP A 668 38.11 -31.62 22.58
CA ASP A 668 37.84 -31.77 21.14
C ASP A 668 36.64 -30.93 20.65
N TYR A 669 36.10 -30.07 21.51
CA TYR A 669 34.89 -29.25 21.24
C TYR A 669 33.62 -30.08 21.04
N SER A 670 33.57 -31.32 21.51
CA SER A 670 32.33 -32.08 21.64
C SER A 670 31.66 -31.88 22.99
N LEU A 671 30.38 -32.24 23.11
CA LEU A 671 29.74 -32.43 24.42
C LEU A 671 30.00 -33.83 24.89
N GLY A 672 30.39 -33.96 26.15
CA GLY A 672 30.72 -35.24 26.77
C GLY A 672 30.85 -35.11 28.28
N PHE A 673 31.28 -36.19 28.93
CA PHE A 673 31.51 -36.21 30.38
C PHE A 673 32.78 -36.95 30.73
N ASN A 674 33.25 -36.71 31.95
CA ASN A 674 34.32 -37.47 32.57
C ASN A 674 33.85 -37.87 33.97
N ARG A 675 33.71 -39.18 34.20
CA ARG A 675 33.13 -39.74 35.41
C ARG A 675 33.98 -40.84 35.99
N GLN A 676 34.08 -40.88 37.31
CA GLN A 676 34.62 -42.05 38.05
C GLN A 676 33.53 -43.08 38.36
N THR A 677 33.85 -44.36 38.20
CA THR A 677 32.96 -45.43 38.63
C THR A 677 32.75 -45.40 40.12
N PRO A 678 31.67 -45.99 40.66
CA PRO A 678 31.53 -46.26 42.06
C PRO A 678 32.70 -47.16 42.57
N SER A 679 32.94 -47.18 43.88
CA SER A 679 34.06 -47.95 44.50
C SER A 679 33.99 -49.45 44.22
N ASP A 680 32.79 -49.96 43.98
CA ASP A 680 32.55 -51.38 43.63
C ASP A 680 32.58 -51.65 42.14
N GLY A 681 32.89 -50.61 41.31
CA GLY A 681 32.94 -50.65 39.85
C GLY A 681 31.57 -50.72 39.16
N PHE A 682 31.55 -50.52 37.83
CA PHE A 682 30.36 -50.80 37.04
C PHE A 682 30.38 -52.25 36.49
N SER A 683 29.22 -52.92 36.64
CA SER A 683 28.94 -54.16 35.94
C SER A 683 28.65 -53.83 34.46
N ILE A 684 29.49 -54.32 33.53
CA ILE A 684 29.38 -54.00 32.09
C ILE A 684 28.94 -55.19 31.26
N TYR A 685 28.34 -54.91 30.07
CA TYR A 685 27.85 -55.93 29.14
C TYR A 685 26.90 -56.97 29.80
N GLY A 686 25.97 -56.47 30.61
CA GLY A 686 24.95 -57.29 31.26
C GLY A 686 25.57 -58.22 32.34
N GLY A 687 26.65 -57.82 33.04
CA GLY A 687 27.28 -58.54 34.11
C GLY A 687 28.40 -59.46 33.66
N LYS A 688 28.84 -59.47 32.45
CA LYS A 688 29.89 -60.26 31.88
C LYS A 688 31.26 -59.79 32.35
N ALA A 689 31.45 -58.52 32.68
CA ALA A 689 32.71 -57.96 33.17
C ALA A 689 32.40 -56.80 34.15
N ARG A 690 33.42 -56.35 34.84
CA ARG A 690 33.38 -55.27 35.81
C ARG A 690 34.50 -54.27 35.51
N TYR A 691 34.15 -53.00 35.48
CA TYR A 691 35.08 -51.92 35.14
C TYR A 691 35.21 -50.92 36.29
N TYR A 692 36.44 -50.51 36.59
CA TYR A 692 36.75 -49.54 37.64
C TYR A 692 37.59 -48.40 37.12
N ASN A 693 37.32 -47.16 37.66
CA ASN A 693 38.01 -45.90 37.46
C ASN A 693 37.31 -44.98 36.46
N ASN A 694 38.01 -44.31 35.59
CA ASN A 694 37.44 -43.22 34.79
C ASN A 694 36.78 -43.71 33.53
N ILE A 695 35.60 -43.12 33.24
CA ILE A 695 34.87 -43.20 31.96
C ILE A 695 34.85 -41.81 31.33
N HIS A 696 35.19 -41.73 30.07
CA HIS A 696 35.19 -40.48 29.29
C HIS A 696 34.39 -40.64 27.99
N LEU A 697 33.44 -39.76 27.76
CA LEU A 697 32.69 -39.68 26.53
C LEU A 697 33.05 -38.39 25.80
N SER A 698 33.36 -38.48 24.54
CA SER A 698 33.55 -37.31 23.62
C SER A 698 33.30 -37.74 22.18
N HIS A 699 33.63 -36.89 21.22
CA HIS A 699 33.60 -37.25 19.79
C HIS A 699 34.67 -38.30 19.41
N GLU A 700 35.63 -38.56 20.29
CA GLU A 700 36.59 -39.66 20.16
C GLU A 700 36.01 -40.99 20.64
N GLY A 701 34.70 -41.05 20.96
CA GLY A 701 33.99 -42.23 21.43
C GLY A 701 33.97 -42.39 22.95
N LEU A 702 33.53 -43.55 23.40
CA LEU A 702 33.46 -43.94 24.81
C LEU A 702 34.73 -44.60 25.22
N LYS A 703 35.50 -43.95 26.09
CA LYS A 703 36.83 -44.40 26.53
C LYS A 703 36.88 -44.62 28.03
N GLY A 704 37.88 -45.33 28.48
CA GLY A 704 38.19 -45.50 29.89
C GLY A 704 39.67 -45.56 30.18
N GLU A 705 40.06 -45.22 31.43
CA GLU A 705 41.34 -45.42 31.99
C GLU A 705 41.15 -46.15 33.34
N GLY A 706 41.65 -47.43 33.47
CA GLY A 706 41.42 -48.19 34.70
C GLY A 706 41.56 -49.69 34.56
N ASP A 707 40.85 -50.35 35.45
CA ASP A 707 40.90 -51.80 35.61
C ASP A 707 39.64 -52.46 35.01
N LEU A 708 39.85 -53.48 34.19
CA LEU A 708 38.78 -54.31 33.65
C LEU A 708 38.93 -55.74 34.22
N GLU A 709 37.93 -56.21 34.93
CA GLU A 709 37.84 -57.60 35.43
C GLU A 709 36.86 -58.36 34.51
N TYR A 710 37.38 -59.43 33.92
CA TYR A 710 36.63 -60.34 33.06
C TYR A 710 36.95 -61.79 33.41
N LEU A 711 35.96 -62.56 33.84
CA LEU A 711 36.11 -63.92 34.36
C LEU A 711 37.12 -63.91 35.51
N ASN A 712 38.22 -64.63 35.34
CA ASN A 712 39.30 -64.76 36.32
C ASN A 712 40.49 -63.83 36.02
N SER A 713 40.33 -62.88 35.07
CA SER A 713 41.42 -61.97 34.70
C SER A 713 41.14 -60.56 35.13
N LYS A 714 42.18 -59.83 35.44
CA LYS A 714 42.19 -58.41 35.68
C LYS A 714 43.24 -57.76 34.78
N SER A 715 42.76 -56.78 33.98
CA SER A 715 43.59 -56.03 33.07
C SER A 715 43.60 -54.56 33.50
N ASN A 716 44.75 -53.91 33.48
CA ASN A 716 44.90 -52.49 33.69
C ASN A 716 45.33 -51.83 32.37
N ALA A 717 44.66 -50.79 31.96
CA ALA A 717 44.94 -50.00 30.71
C ALA A 717 44.82 -48.53 30.93
N LYS A 718 45.62 -47.73 30.23
CA LYS A 718 45.55 -46.29 30.22
C LYS A 718 44.46 -45.79 29.22
N GLU A 719 44.14 -46.63 28.24
CA GLU A 719 43.11 -46.29 27.22
C GLU A 719 42.37 -47.57 26.83
N LEU A 720 41.09 -47.61 27.18
CA LEU A 720 40.13 -48.63 26.78
C LEU A 720 39.10 -47.98 25.90
N PHE A 721 38.74 -48.65 24.82
CA PHE A 721 37.64 -48.20 23.90
C PHE A 721 36.49 -49.18 24.11
N PHE A 722 35.33 -48.61 24.51
CA PHE A 722 34.11 -49.38 24.72
C PHE A 722 33.19 -49.28 23.50
N PHE A 723 32.90 -50.40 22.92
CA PHE A 723 31.94 -50.53 21.81
C PHE A 723 30.74 -51.37 22.29
N PRO A 724 29.57 -51.32 21.59
CA PRO A 724 28.37 -52.04 22.02
C PRO A 724 28.56 -53.52 22.34
N ASP A 725 29.45 -54.19 21.61
CA ASP A 725 29.67 -55.65 21.75
C ASP A 725 31.12 -56.04 22.10
N SER A 726 32.01 -55.07 22.29
CA SER A 726 33.41 -55.31 22.54
C SER A 726 34.14 -54.22 23.31
N THR A 727 35.23 -54.51 23.94
CA THR A 727 36.16 -53.52 24.49
C THR A 727 37.57 -53.80 23.93
N ASN A 728 38.15 -52.75 23.31
CA ASN A 728 39.49 -52.84 22.72
C ASN A 728 40.47 -51.98 23.52
N PHE A 729 41.64 -52.60 23.90
CA PHE A 729 42.65 -51.87 24.62
C PHE A 729 44.03 -52.57 24.56
N TYR A 730 45.07 -51.84 24.87
CA TYR A 730 46.37 -52.34 25.11
C TYR A 730 46.62 -52.38 26.65
N THR A 731 46.76 -53.55 27.20
CA THR A 731 46.95 -53.68 28.65
C THR A 731 48.41 -53.38 29.08
N GLN A 732 48.50 -52.64 30.17
CA GLN A 732 49.79 -52.39 30.84
C GLN A 732 50.14 -53.52 31.82
N SER A 733 49.15 -54.14 32.44
CA SER A 733 49.26 -55.28 33.29
C SER A 733 48.10 -56.23 33.08
N PHE A 734 48.33 -57.50 33.02
CA PHE A 734 47.37 -58.58 32.90
C PHE A 734 47.61 -59.64 33.96
N ILE A 735 46.66 -59.85 34.86
CA ILE A 735 46.72 -60.76 35.95
C ILE A 735 45.63 -61.82 35.76
N ILE A 736 45.97 -63.08 35.83
CA ILE A 736 45.02 -64.21 35.88
C ILE A 736 45.04 -64.79 37.30
N ASN A 737 43.87 -64.83 37.92
CA ASN A 737 43.69 -65.51 39.21
C ASN A 737 43.30 -66.97 38.95
N GLU A 738 44.24 -67.91 39.17
CA GLU A 738 43.93 -69.33 39.12
C GLU A 738 43.02 -69.67 40.29
N VAL A 739 41.82 -70.14 40.00
CA VAL A 739 41.00 -70.80 41.02
C VAL A 739 41.42 -72.32 41.05
N SER A 740 42.33 -72.66 41.96
CA SER A 740 42.59 -74.05 42.19
C SER A 740 41.36 -74.68 42.82
N LYS A 741 40.64 -75.57 42.09
CA LYS A 741 39.73 -76.50 42.74
C LYS A 741 40.56 -77.50 43.49
N GLY A 742 40.59 -77.38 44.83
CA GLY A 742 41.07 -78.42 45.67
C GLY A 742 40.37 -79.72 45.35
N ILE A 743 41.12 -80.72 44.94
CA ILE A 743 40.62 -82.07 44.82
C ILE A 743 40.70 -82.61 46.27
N GLU A 744 39.50 -82.84 46.89
CA GLU A 744 39.40 -83.76 48.03
C GLU A 744 39.43 -85.18 47.51
#